data_0e571d955cb04f6e448f1732d6922c63
#
_entry.id   0e571d955cb04f6e448f1732d6922c63
#
_cell.length_a   1.000
_cell.length_b   1.000
_cell.length_c   1.000
_cell.angle_alpha   90.00
_cell.angle_beta   90.00
_cell.angle_gamma   90.00
#
_symmetry.space_group_name_H-M   'P 1'
#
loop_
_entity.id
_entity.type
_entity.pdbx_description
1 polymer ?
#
loop_
_entity_poly.entity_id
_entity_poly.type
_entity_poly.pdbx_seq_one_letter_code
_entity_poly.pdbx_strand_id
1 'polypeptide(L)'
;MRRKLAIAVVATTTASLLTAPPASAAPSQISFDLATSTGALRYGATGFLYGLGDEGIPNETMLAALKPQVTAQKAPDGLQHPNGDALRIAPMFKRAGGRDIQIYMQDVYQQWPYENLGIADYLTKVDIQARKVVADPYRSSYVYVPFNEPDQIWYAGNLSGLLADWKTVYQRIRSIDPSARIAGPGFAAYRSADLRTFLTYARDNGVLPDVMAWHELGDDFYSSWQQHYDDYRAIETSLGISARPISINEYGRSSGDLGVPGNLVQFVAKFENSKVDGCLAYWTTAGGLNDLVTRNNQATGAWWLYKWYGDLTGNTVAVTPPSSGGSLQGLAAVDATKKQARIILGGNNPASGTYDTNVQVKGIPSYLGTTVHATVWGVDGSGLNPSTGPYVVTEGDFTASSGQVTIPLTGLKGTSAYHVVLTPNTDRSTALSSRHEAEYAVLGGTAKITYGTGTGYSGTYFTEGYGGSTTASTKFVVTAPADGYYNLSLRYSAGPYTGAPANRSIRLRVNGSNLTDVALPGTADWNTWNTVTTKVYLPAGVNRIEYNAYATDDRDAVNLDYLDLTATTGTVTAYESESSANTRGGTAVVTADSAASGGNYVGWIGAGAANTLRFNGVNAPAAGRYRLVVRYANAEVVGEHQYNNNIVDRYAEISVNGGAVKKHYFRNTLAWTTYYTTTVDVDLAAGANTITFGNPSSGYAPNIDRIQIAAVLG
;
A
#
# COMPACT_ATOMS: atom_id res chain seq x y z
N MET A 1 89.89 36.73 24.06
CA MET A 1 89.37 35.54 24.75
C MET A 1 88.08 35.16 24.12
N ARG A 2 88.11 34.11 23.26
CA ARG A 2 86.93 33.59 22.53
C ARG A 2 86.40 32.38 23.27
N ARG A 3 85.17 32.46 23.82
CA ARG A 3 84.47 31.32 24.38
C ARG A 3 83.68 30.63 23.26
N LYS A 4 83.91 29.35 23.03
CA LYS A 4 83.17 28.49 22.14
C LYS A 4 81.89 28.02 22.84
N LEU A 5 80.75 28.25 22.24
CA LEU A 5 79.48 27.70 22.66
C LEU A 5 79.28 26.34 21.94
N ALA A 6 79.09 25.27 22.70
CA ALA A 6 78.75 23.96 22.16
C ALA A 6 77.22 23.84 22.14
N ILE A 7 76.64 23.57 21.00
CA ILE A 7 75.18 23.29 20.83
C ILE A 7 75.01 21.77 20.90
N ALA A 8 74.32 21.29 21.92
CA ALA A 8 73.87 19.90 22.00
C ALA A 8 72.56 19.73 21.20
N VAL A 9 72.57 18.91 20.17
CA VAL A 9 71.37 18.53 19.41
C VAL A 9 70.73 17.34 20.14
N VAL A 10 69.59 17.56 20.73
CA VAL A 10 68.73 16.51 21.29
C VAL A 10 67.83 16.01 20.13
N ALA A 11 68.07 14.77 19.64
CA ALA A 11 67.19 14.09 18.70
C ALA A 11 65.99 13.48 19.46
N THR A 12 64.84 14.10 19.35
CA THR A 12 63.54 13.54 19.80
C THR A 12 63.05 12.58 18.72
N THR A 13 63.11 11.29 18.98
CA THR A 13 62.42 10.25 18.19
C THR A 13 60.93 10.26 18.56
N THR A 14 60.10 10.81 17.72
CA THR A 14 58.62 10.66 17.79
C THR A 14 58.26 9.25 17.30
N ALA A 15 57.93 8.35 18.20
CA ALA A 15 57.30 7.08 17.88
C ALA A 15 55.86 7.37 17.45
N SER A 16 55.58 7.27 16.16
CA SER A 16 54.21 7.28 15.62
C SER A 16 53.53 5.98 16.05
N LEU A 17 52.64 6.04 17.04
CA LEU A 17 51.70 4.99 17.34
C LEU A 17 50.73 4.87 16.14
N LEU A 18 50.97 3.90 15.26
CA LEU A 18 49.98 3.43 14.31
C LEU A 18 48.83 2.83 15.13
N THR A 19 47.78 3.63 15.35
CA THR A 19 46.52 3.09 15.83
C THR A 19 45.96 2.17 14.75
N ALA A 20 45.89 0.87 15.04
CA ALA A 20 45.19 -0.08 14.20
C ALA A 20 43.76 0.46 13.97
N PRO A 21 43.23 0.37 12.75
CA PRO A 21 41.84 0.73 12.52
C PRO A 21 40.95 -0.05 13.48
N PRO A 22 39.89 0.54 14.04
CA PRO A 22 39.00 -0.17 14.95
C PRO A 22 38.51 -1.43 14.22
N ALA A 23 38.61 -2.56 14.90
CA ALA A 23 38.12 -3.85 14.41
C ALA A 23 36.65 -3.62 14.02
N SER A 24 36.29 -3.92 12.78
CA SER A 24 34.88 -3.88 12.34
C SER A 24 34.10 -4.77 13.30
N ALA A 25 33.01 -4.24 13.85
CA ALA A 25 32.11 -5.02 14.68
C ALA A 25 31.64 -6.23 13.88
N ALA A 26 31.60 -7.42 14.53
CA ALA A 26 31.08 -8.60 13.86
C ALA A 26 29.67 -8.34 13.33
N PRO A 27 29.32 -8.84 12.13
CA PRO A 27 27.99 -8.67 11.57
C PRO A 27 26.92 -9.14 12.57
N SER A 28 25.83 -8.36 12.72
CA SER A 28 24.68 -8.83 13.48
C SER A 28 24.08 -10.06 12.82
N GLN A 29 23.26 -10.81 13.54
CA GLN A 29 22.62 -12.01 13.01
C GLN A 29 21.12 -11.97 13.30
N ILE A 30 20.31 -12.20 12.28
CA ILE A 30 18.88 -12.47 12.40
C ILE A 30 18.59 -13.88 11.88
N SER A 31 17.84 -14.67 12.66
CA SER A 31 17.57 -16.08 12.33
C SER A 31 16.10 -16.33 12.06
N PHE A 32 15.82 -17.15 11.05
CA PHE A 32 14.49 -17.58 10.63
C PHE A 32 14.43 -19.11 10.63
N ASP A 33 13.54 -19.69 11.41
CA ASP A 33 13.35 -21.14 11.49
C ASP A 33 12.14 -21.56 10.66
N LEU A 34 12.39 -22.01 9.43
CA LEU A 34 11.36 -22.37 8.46
C LEU A 34 10.55 -23.61 8.86
N ALA A 35 11.04 -24.44 9.80
CA ALA A 35 10.32 -25.61 10.28
C ALA A 35 9.33 -25.28 11.41
N THR A 36 9.49 -24.14 12.09
CA THR A 36 8.65 -23.75 13.22
C THR A 36 7.59 -22.76 12.76
N SER A 37 6.40 -23.26 12.40
CA SER A 37 5.27 -22.42 12.00
C SER A 37 4.70 -21.63 13.19
N THR A 38 4.39 -20.34 12.94
CA THR A 38 3.67 -19.45 13.88
C THR A 38 2.25 -19.15 13.41
N GLY A 39 1.74 -19.91 12.44
CA GLY A 39 0.37 -19.86 11.94
C GLY A 39 0.18 -19.10 10.64
N ALA A 40 -1.07 -18.94 10.23
CA ALA A 40 -1.43 -18.27 8.99
C ALA A 40 -1.06 -16.78 9.03
N LEU A 41 -0.79 -16.21 7.86
CA LEU A 41 -0.61 -14.77 7.68
C LEU A 41 -1.89 -14.02 8.01
N ARG A 42 -1.76 -12.95 8.78
CA ARG A 42 -2.86 -12.07 9.17
C ARG A 42 -2.91 -10.79 8.34
N TYR A 43 -1.76 -10.28 7.89
CA TYR A 43 -1.58 -8.97 7.25
C TYR A 43 -2.05 -7.80 8.14
N GLY A 44 -1.98 -7.97 9.45
CA GLY A 44 -2.59 -7.07 10.43
C GLY A 44 -2.05 -5.64 10.37
N ALA A 45 -0.77 -5.45 10.02
CA ALA A 45 -0.19 -4.12 9.89
C ALA A 45 -0.65 -3.33 8.65
N THR A 46 -1.46 -3.92 7.74
CA THR A 46 -1.96 -3.22 6.55
C THR A 46 -3.24 -2.44 6.82
N GLY A 47 -3.27 -1.69 7.89
CA GLY A 47 -4.34 -0.76 8.24
C GLY A 47 -3.89 0.69 8.13
N PHE A 48 -4.85 1.61 7.95
CA PHE A 48 -4.59 3.02 7.71
C PHE A 48 -5.62 3.89 8.43
N LEU A 49 -5.15 4.88 9.21
CA LEU A 49 -5.99 5.91 9.81
C LEU A 49 -6.16 7.06 8.80
N TYR A 50 -7.39 7.33 8.37
CA TYR A 50 -7.72 8.35 7.34
C TYR A 50 -6.90 8.19 6.05
N GLY A 51 -6.36 6.98 5.83
CA GLY A 51 -5.53 6.68 4.67
C GLY A 51 -6.29 6.68 3.33
N LEU A 52 -7.62 6.65 3.39
CA LEU A 52 -8.52 6.69 2.25
C LEU A 52 -9.27 8.02 2.22
N GLY A 53 -9.37 8.60 1.02
CA GLY A 53 -10.22 9.75 0.74
C GLY A 53 -11.54 9.34 0.08
N ASP A 54 -12.06 10.19 -0.81
CA ASP A 54 -13.22 9.84 -1.62
C ASP A 54 -12.88 8.77 -2.69
N GLU A 55 -13.86 8.33 -3.47
CA GLU A 55 -13.71 7.24 -4.45
C GLU A 55 -12.51 7.46 -5.39
N GLY A 56 -11.60 6.49 -5.44
CA GLY A 56 -10.37 6.54 -6.23
C GLY A 56 -9.23 7.33 -5.58
N ILE A 57 -9.31 7.67 -4.30
CA ILE A 57 -8.28 8.39 -3.54
C ILE A 57 -7.77 7.53 -2.36
N PRO A 58 -6.51 7.03 -2.40
CA PRO A 58 -5.66 6.95 -3.59
C PRO A 58 -6.25 5.98 -4.60
N ASN A 59 -5.64 5.82 -5.77
CA ASN A 59 -6.18 4.91 -6.77
C ASN A 59 -6.22 3.46 -6.26
N GLU A 60 -7.22 2.70 -6.69
CA GLU A 60 -7.49 1.34 -6.20
C GLU A 60 -6.32 0.37 -6.45
N THR A 61 -5.51 0.60 -7.50
CA THR A 61 -4.32 -0.21 -7.77
C THR A 61 -3.30 -0.12 -6.64
N MET A 62 -3.09 1.08 -6.10
CA MET A 62 -2.17 1.30 -4.99
C MET A 62 -2.67 0.63 -3.70
N LEU A 63 -3.97 0.70 -3.44
CA LEU A 63 -4.58 0.11 -2.25
C LEU A 63 -4.61 -1.42 -2.32
N ALA A 64 -5.13 -1.98 -3.41
CA ALA A 64 -5.34 -3.43 -3.54
C ALA A 64 -4.04 -4.25 -3.52
N ALA A 65 -2.93 -3.65 -3.96
CA ALA A 65 -1.62 -4.31 -3.94
C ALA A 65 -1.10 -4.57 -2.52
N LEU A 66 -1.59 -3.84 -1.51
CA LEU A 66 -1.17 -3.97 -0.11
C LEU A 66 -1.97 -5.02 0.67
N LYS A 67 -3.04 -5.62 0.11
CA LYS A 67 -4.00 -6.49 0.80
C LYS A 67 -4.50 -5.86 2.10
N PRO A 68 -5.16 -4.70 2.05
CA PRO A 68 -5.58 -3.99 3.25
C PRO A 68 -6.51 -4.86 4.10
N GLN A 69 -6.32 -4.84 5.42
CA GLN A 69 -7.17 -5.60 6.34
C GLN A 69 -8.12 -4.68 7.11
N VAL A 70 -7.59 -3.59 7.64
CA VAL A 70 -8.34 -2.67 8.49
C VAL A 70 -8.13 -1.24 7.98
N THR A 71 -9.13 -0.40 8.13
CA THR A 71 -8.96 1.06 8.01
C THR A 71 -9.75 1.73 9.11
N ALA A 72 -9.20 2.77 9.71
CA ALA A 72 -9.91 3.64 10.64
C ALA A 72 -10.26 4.95 9.92
N GLN A 73 -11.52 5.33 9.96
CA GLN A 73 -12.05 6.46 9.20
C GLN A 73 -13.00 7.28 10.08
N LYS A 74 -13.14 8.55 9.74
CA LYS A 74 -14.07 9.42 10.44
C LYS A 74 -15.52 8.90 10.32
N ALA A 75 -16.33 9.32 11.27
CA ALA A 75 -17.76 9.02 11.31
C ALA A 75 -18.49 9.43 10.02
N PRO A 76 -19.61 8.78 9.69
CA PRO A 76 -20.50 9.26 8.62
C PRO A 76 -20.88 10.73 8.83
N ASP A 77 -20.67 11.55 7.80
CA ASP A 77 -20.80 13.02 7.82
C ASP A 77 -19.94 13.73 8.87
N GLY A 78 -18.86 13.08 9.32
CA GLY A 78 -17.93 13.66 10.28
C GLY A 78 -17.31 14.97 9.77
N LEU A 79 -17.06 15.89 10.72
CA LEU A 79 -16.62 17.25 10.39
C LEU A 79 -15.11 17.46 10.54
N GLN A 80 -14.40 16.50 11.15
CA GLN A 80 -12.99 16.66 11.50
C GLN A 80 -12.08 16.96 10.28
N HIS A 81 -12.39 16.40 9.12
CA HIS A 81 -11.72 16.74 7.85
C HIS A 81 -12.69 16.54 6.67
N PRO A 82 -12.47 17.22 5.52
CA PRO A 82 -13.43 17.22 4.41
C PRO A 82 -13.47 15.91 3.60
N ASN A 83 -12.42 15.08 3.65
CA ASN A 83 -12.30 13.88 2.83
C ASN A 83 -13.16 12.72 3.36
N GLY A 84 -13.28 11.66 2.57
CA GLY A 84 -14.19 10.54 2.72
C GLY A 84 -14.38 9.98 4.14
N ASP A 85 -15.62 9.72 4.50
CA ASP A 85 -15.97 9.04 5.75
C ASP A 85 -16.04 7.52 5.55
N ALA A 86 -16.26 6.79 6.66
CA ALA A 86 -16.29 5.34 6.68
C ALA A 86 -17.27 4.72 5.67
N LEU A 87 -18.45 5.33 5.45
CA LEU A 87 -19.43 4.80 4.51
C LEU A 87 -19.05 5.12 3.04
N ARG A 88 -18.45 6.29 2.81
CA ARG A 88 -18.01 6.69 1.46
C ARG A 88 -16.86 5.84 0.93
N ILE A 89 -15.91 5.45 1.81
CA ILE A 89 -14.76 4.66 1.40
C ILE A 89 -15.06 3.16 1.30
N ALA A 90 -16.15 2.68 1.88
CA ALA A 90 -16.45 1.26 1.99
C ALA A 90 -16.46 0.52 0.65
N PRO A 91 -17.10 1.02 -0.43
CA PRO A 91 -17.10 0.32 -1.72
C PRO A 91 -15.69 0.07 -2.25
N MET A 92 -14.82 1.08 -2.26
CA MET A 92 -13.44 0.98 -2.74
C MET A 92 -12.61 0.04 -1.84
N PHE A 93 -12.72 0.20 -0.52
CA PHE A 93 -12.01 -0.64 0.44
C PHE A 93 -12.39 -2.13 0.30
N LYS A 94 -13.68 -2.42 0.13
CA LYS A 94 -14.17 -3.79 -0.07
C LYS A 94 -13.73 -4.39 -1.41
N ARG A 95 -13.73 -3.62 -2.49
CA ARG A 95 -13.18 -4.08 -3.80
C ARG A 95 -11.69 -4.39 -3.71
N ALA A 96 -10.95 -3.65 -2.90
CA ALA A 96 -9.53 -3.90 -2.64
C ALA A 96 -9.27 -5.14 -1.74
N GLY A 97 -10.32 -5.77 -1.21
CA GLY A 97 -10.23 -6.95 -0.34
C GLY A 97 -10.20 -6.62 1.16
N GLY A 98 -10.48 -5.38 1.54
CA GLY A 98 -10.49 -4.92 2.93
C GLY A 98 -11.51 -5.67 3.79
N ARG A 99 -11.15 -5.91 5.06
CA ARG A 99 -11.98 -6.68 6.01
C ARG A 99 -12.84 -5.76 6.87
N ASP A 100 -12.22 -4.91 7.68
CA ASP A 100 -12.85 -4.13 8.73
C ASP A 100 -12.64 -2.62 8.54
N ILE A 101 -13.71 -1.86 8.77
CA ILE A 101 -13.70 -0.39 8.74
C ILE A 101 -14.05 0.09 10.15
N GLN A 102 -13.08 0.65 10.85
CA GLN A 102 -13.28 1.26 12.16
C GLN A 102 -13.82 2.68 11.98
N ILE A 103 -14.91 2.97 12.68
CA ILE A 103 -15.59 4.28 12.66
C ILE A 103 -15.16 5.05 13.89
N TYR A 104 -14.34 6.08 13.73
CA TYR A 104 -14.01 7.02 14.79
C TYR A 104 -15.22 7.94 15.06
N MET A 105 -16.05 7.55 16.02
CA MET A 105 -17.37 8.17 16.20
C MET A 105 -17.29 9.63 16.68
N GLN A 106 -16.24 9.99 17.41
CA GLN A 106 -16.04 11.38 17.88
C GLN A 106 -15.62 12.33 16.75
N ASP A 107 -15.18 11.84 15.59
CA ASP A 107 -14.89 12.67 14.41
C ASP A 107 -16.14 13.36 13.83
N VAL A 108 -17.31 13.10 14.42
CA VAL A 108 -18.51 13.89 14.15
C VAL A 108 -18.34 15.34 14.57
N TYR A 109 -17.47 15.62 15.53
CA TYR A 109 -17.07 16.98 15.91
C TYR A 109 -16.03 17.54 14.93
N GLN A 110 -15.94 18.88 14.90
CA GLN A 110 -15.07 19.55 13.91
C GLN A 110 -13.60 19.53 14.32
N GLN A 111 -13.31 19.68 15.60
CA GLN A 111 -11.94 19.82 16.08
C GLN A 111 -11.38 18.51 16.64
N TRP A 112 -10.08 18.42 16.71
CA TRP A 112 -9.33 17.54 17.60
C TRP A 112 -8.36 18.43 18.40
N PRO A 113 -8.34 18.41 19.74
CA PRO A 113 -9.21 17.65 20.65
C PRO A 113 -10.70 17.96 20.46
N TYR A 114 -11.54 16.93 20.57
CA TYR A 114 -12.97 17.04 20.28
C TYR A 114 -13.69 17.96 21.24
N GLU A 115 -14.67 18.72 20.76
CA GLU A 115 -15.57 19.51 21.59
C GLU A 115 -16.34 18.60 22.54
N ASN A 116 -16.29 18.89 23.84
CA ASN A 116 -17.06 18.17 24.85
C ASN A 116 -18.36 18.90 25.18
N LEU A 117 -19.42 18.57 24.48
CA LEU A 117 -20.77 19.11 24.69
C LEU A 117 -21.60 18.23 25.66
N GLY A 118 -20.95 17.26 26.31
CA GLY A 118 -21.54 16.34 27.24
C GLY A 118 -22.12 15.07 26.58
N ILE A 119 -22.31 14.04 27.44
CA ILE A 119 -22.70 12.70 26.93
C ILE A 119 -24.09 12.69 26.26
N ALA A 120 -25.02 13.57 26.69
CA ALA A 120 -26.34 13.64 26.08
C ALA A 120 -26.30 14.12 24.62
N ASP A 121 -25.48 15.13 24.32
CA ASP A 121 -25.24 15.57 22.95
C ASP A 121 -24.59 14.45 22.13
N TYR A 122 -23.57 13.82 22.68
CA TYR A 122 -22.87 12.73 22.01
C TYR A 122 -23.78 11.54 21.69
N LEU A 123 -24.66 11.13 22.59
CA LEU A 123 -25.63 10.05 22.35
C LEU A 123 -26.56 10.35 21.17
N THR A 124 -26.94 11.61 20.98
CA THR A 124 -27.72 12.02 19.82
C THR A 124 -26.95 11.76 18.51
N LYS A 125 -25.64 12.07 18.51
CA LYS A 125 -24.76 11.82 17.37
C LYS A 125 -24.52 10.32 17.15
N VAL A 126 -24.34 9.56 18.22
CA VAL A 126 -24.23 8.08 18.18
C VAL A 126 -25.46 7.46 17.51
N ASP A 127 -26.69 7.94 17.86
CA ASP A 127 -27.94 7.47 17.26
C ASP A 127 -27.95 7.66 15.73
N ILE A 128 -27.58 8.86 15.28
CA ILE A 128 -27.56 9.18 13.85
C ILE A 128 -26.56 8.28 13.11
N GLN A 129 -25.36 8.15 13.63
CA GLN A 129 -24.31 7.34 13.04
C GLN A 129 -24.70 5.85 12.99
N ALA A 130 -25.16 5.28 14.12
CA ALA A 130 -25.53 3.87 14.20
C ALA A 130 -26.68 3.53 13.24
N ARG A 131 -27.68 4.41 13.08
CA ARG A 131 -28.77 4.21 12.11
C ARG A 131 -28.28 4.24 10.66
N LYS A 132 -27.33 5.12 10.33
CA LYS A 132 -26.69 5.16 8.99
C LYS A 132 -25.92 3.88 8.70
N VAL A 133 -25.15 3.40 9.66
CA VAL A 133 -24.39 2.14 9.56
C VAL A 133 -25.32 0.95 9.37
N VAL A 134 -26.41 0.87 10.12
CA VAL A 134 -27.41 -0.22 10.00
C VAL A 134 -28.05 -0.25 8.62
N ALA A 135 -28.25 0.91 7.99
CA ALA A 135 -28.82 1.02 6.66
C ALA A 135 -27.84 0.78 5.51
N ASP A 136 -26.54 0.73 5.80
CA ASP A 136 -25.48 0.59 4.78
C ASP A 136 -25.31 -0.87 4.33
N PRO A 137 -25.12 -1.15 3.04
CA PRO A 137 -24.92 -2.51 2.51
C PRO A 137 -23.63 -3.19 3.04
N TYR A 138 -22.65 -2.43 3.51
CA TYR A 138 -21.39 -2.94 4.07
C TYR A 138 -21.43 -3.07 5.61
N ARG A 139 -22.61 -3.01 6.24
CA ARG A 139 -22.83 -3.04 7.69
C ARG A 139 -21.94 -4.06 8.43
N SER A 140 -21.79 -5.25 7.91
CA SER A 140 -21.01 -6.33 8.55
C SER A 140 -19.50 -6.06 8.62
N SER A 141 -19.01 -5.05 7.89
CA SER A 141 -17.58 -4.68 7.85
C SER A 141 -17.24 -3.58 8.86
N TYR A 142 -18.22 -2.90 9.46
CA TYR A 142 -17.95 -1.80 10.36
C TYR A 142 -17.66 -2.27 11.79
N VAL A 143 -16.75 -1.51 12.45
CA VAL A 143 -16.42 -1.62 13.87
C VAL A 143 -16.53 -0.23 14.47
N TYR A 144 -17.40 -0.06 15.45
CA TYR A 144 -17.59 1.23 16.12
C TYR A 144 -16.44 1.48 17.09
N VAL A 145 -15.83 2.66 17.03
CA VAL A 145 -14.85 3.16 17.99
C VAL A 145 -15.47 4.36 18.72
N PRO A 146 -16.13 4.14 19.85
CA PRO A 146 -16.90 5.18 20.52
C PRO A 146 -16.06 6.35 20.99
N PHE A 147 -14.87 6.07 21.51
CA PHE A 147 -13.96 7.07 22.06
C PHE A 147 -12.57 6.94 21.46
N ASN A 148 -11.97 8.07 21.13
CA ASN A 148 -10.57 8.19 20.72
C ASN A 148 -9.80 8.97 21.78
N GLU A 149 -8.70 8.39 22.27
CA GLU A 149 -7.82 8.97 23.30
C GLU A 149 -8.57 9.52 24.51
N PRO A 150 -9.55 8.79 25.06
CA PRO A 150 -10.41 9.31 26.12
C PRO A 150 -9.64 9.69 27.39
N ASP A 151 -8.53 9.00 27.65
CA ASP A 151 -7.63 9.25 28.77
C ASP A 151 -6.85 10.59 28.69
N GLN A 152 -6.83 11.21 27.53
CA GLN A 152 -6.21 12.52 27.30
C GLN A 152 -7.23 13.62 26.98
N ILE A 153 -8.34 13.31 26.29
CA ILE A 153 -9.25 14.31 25.75
C ILE A 153 -10.41 14.57 26.74
N TRP A 154 -11.45 13.71 26.74
CA TRP A 154 -12.65 13.98 27.55
C TRP A 154 -12.54 13.56 29.01
N TYR A 155 -11.71 12.57 29.31
CA TYR A 155 -11.64 11.92 30.63
C TYR A 155 -10.23 11.93 31.21
N ALA A 156 -9.42 12.94 30.88
CA ALA A 156 -8.09 13.09 31.46
C ALA A 156 -8.17 13.09 33.00
N GLY A 157 -7.54 12.07 33.63
CA GLY A 157 -7.59 11.89 35.07
C GLY A 157 -8.96 11.45 35.64
N ASN A 158 -9.95 11.12 34.82
CA ASN A 158 -11.30 10.72 35.23
C ASN A 158 -11.72 9.36 34.62
N LEU A 159 -11.00 8.29 34.96
CA LEU A 159 -11.32 6.96 34.47
C LEU A 159 -12.73 6.51 34.86
N SER A 160 -13.23 6.86 36.06
CA SER A 160 -14.58 6.50 36.49
C SER A 160 -15.66 7.11 35.60
N GLY A 161 -15.47 8.34 35.15
CA GLY A 161 -16.39 8.98 34.21
C GLY A 161 -16.38 8.25 32.85
N LEU A 162 -15.19 7.90 32.33
CA LEU A 162 -15.08 7.09 31.11
C LEU A 162 -15.83 5.76 31.23
N LEU A 163 -15.68 5.04 32.36
CA LEU A 163 -16.35 3.74 32.56
C LEU A 163 -17.87 3.84 32.52
N ALA A 164 -18.43 4.87 33.16
CA ALA A 164 -19.85 5.13 33.14
C ALA A 164 -20.40 5.45 31.74
N ASP A 165 -19.70 6.31 31.03
CA ASP A 165 -20.10 6.74 29.69
C ASP A 165 -19.81 5.65 28.63
N TRP A 166 -18.73 4.86 28.79
CA TRP A 166 -18.51 3.66 27.99
C TRP A 166 -19.71 2.71 28.03
N LYS A 167 -20.18 2.38 29.24
CA LYS A 167 -21.36 1.52 29.41
C LYS A 167 -22.59 2.10 28.72
N THR A 168 -22.83 3.39 28.90
CA THR A 168 -23.98 4.09 28.32
C THR A 168 -23.94 4.07 26.79
N VAL A 169 -22.79 4.43 26.18
CA VAL A 169 -22.62 4.46 24.73
C VAL A 169 -22.65 3.05 24.13
N TYR A 170 -21.97 2.09 24.77
CA TYR A 170 -21.98 0.68 24.34
C TYR A 170 -23.42 0.13 24.28
N GLN A 171 -24.17 0.31 25.34
CA GLN A 171 -25.57 -0.15 25.39
C GLN A 171 -26.43 0.58 24.35
N ARG A 172 -26.18 1.88 24.13
CA ARG A 172 -26.91 2.65 23.13
C ARG A 172 -26.65 2.14 21.72
N ILE A 173 -25.41 1.88 21.35
CA ILE A 173 -25.06 1.28 20.05
C ILE A 173 -25.74 -0.07 19.90
N ARG A 174 -25.64 -0.96 20.90
CA ARG A 174 -26.25 -2.30 20.87
C ARG A 174 -27.78 -2.26 20.77
N SER A 175 -28.43 -1.24 21.32
CA SER A 175 -29.90 -1.08 21.22
C SER A 175 -30.36 -0.74 19.79
N ILE A 176 -29.50 -0.13 18.97
CA ILE A 176 -29.77 0.25 17.57
C ILE A 176 -29.24 -0.82 16.62
N ASP A 177 -28.03 -1.32 16.88
CA ASP A 177 -27.36 -2.37 16.13
C ASP A 177 -26.98 -3.54 17.07
N PRO A 178 -27.87 -4.52 17.27
CA PRO A 178 -27.57 -5.67 18.13
C PRO A 178 -26.38 -6.50 17.68
N SER A 179 -25.99 -6.42 16.40
CA SER A 179 -24.84 -7.11 15.81
C SER A 179 -23.56 -6.27 15.76
N ALA A 180 -23.59 -5.03 16.30
CA ALA A 180 -22.45 -4.13 16.27
C ALA A 180 -21.18 -4.79 16.82
N ARG A 181 -20.06 -4.60 16.14
CA ARG A 181 -18.73 -4.84 16.71
C ARG A 181 -18.20 -3.52 17.25
N ILE A 182 -17.74 -3.52 18.50
CA ILE A 182 -17.34 -2.31 19.21
C ILE A 182 -15.90 -2.47 19.67
N ALA A 183 -15.05 -1.52 19.30
CA ALA A 183 -13.64 -1.47 19.70
C ALA A 183 -13.42 -0.43 20.80
N GLY A 184 -12.51 -0.71 21.71
CA GLY A 184 -12.11 0.20 22.78
C GLY A 184 -11.16 -0.44 23.79
N PRO A 185 -10.71 0.33 24.80
CA PRO A 185 -11.14 1.69 25.15
C PRO A 185 -10.61 2.81 24.24
N GLY A 186 -9.58 2.56 23.39
CA GLY A 186 -8.97 3.58 22.53
C GLY A 186 -8.02 4.52 23.25
N PHE A 187 -7.30 4.04 24.28
CA PHE A 187 -6.32 4.86 25.00
C PHE A 187 -5.17 5.35 24.12
N ALA A 188 -4.71 6.56 24.38
CA ALA A 188 -3.61 7.20 23.65
C ALA A 188 -2.25 6.49 23.78
N ALA A 189 -2.13 5.59 24.74
CA ALA A 189 -0.95 4.74 24.94
C ALA A 189 -1.33 3.48 25.73
N TYR A 190 -0.45 2.49 25.76
CA TYR A 190 -0.62 1.32 26.63
C TYR A 190 -0.57 1.72 28.12
N ARG A 191 -1.63 1.37 28.88
CA ARG A 191 -1.77 1.68 30.31
C ARG A 191 -2.28 0.46 31.09
N SER A 192 -1.37 -0.37 31.59
CA SER A 192 -1.67 -1.65 32.24
C SER A 192 -2.74 -1.54 33.34
N ALA A 193 -2.58 -0.60 34.28
CA ALA A 193 -3.50 -0.44 35.40
C ALA A 193 -4.91 0.02 34.98
N ASP A 194 -4.96 0.97 34.03
CA ASP A 194 -6.21 1.51 33.52
C ASP A 194 -6.94 0.48 32.65
N LEU A 195 -6.21 -0.29 31.83
CA LEU A 195 -6.77 -1.42 31.06
C LEU A 195 -7.35 -2.50 31.97
N ARG A 196 -6.65 -2.86 33.03
CA ARG A 196 -7.15 -3.81 34.02
C ARG A 196 -8.44 -3.31 34.67
N THR A 197 -8.47 -2.05 35.07
CA THR A 197 -9.66 -1.42 35.68
C THR A 197 -10.83 -1.38 34.69
N PHE A 198 -10.56 -0.96 33.44
CA PHE A 198 -11.57 -0.94 32.37
C PHE A 198 -12.13 -2.32 32.09
N LEU A 199 -11.28 -3.34 31.91
CA LEU A 199 -11.72 -4.70 31.60
C LEU A 199 -12.49 -5.34 32.76
N THR A 200 -12.10 -5.06 34.01
CA THR A 200 -12.84 -5.53 35.20
C THR A 200 -14.26 -4.95 35.19
N TYR A 201 -14.38 -3.64 35.04
CA TYR A 201 -15.67 -2.96 34.95
C TYR A 201 -16.51 -3.45 33.76
N ALA A 202 -15.91 -3.54 32.59
CA ALA A 202 -16.61 -3.93 31.36
C ALA A 202 -17.13 -5.38 31.43
N ARG A 203 -16.35 -6.30 32.02
CA ARG A 203 -16.74 -7.68 32.26
C ARG A 203 -17.95 -7.73 33.25
N ASP A 204 -17.84 -7.05 34.37
CA ASP A 204 -18.82 -7.09 35.44
C ASP A 204 -20.16 -6.43 35.03
N ASN A 205 -20.15 -5.54 34.05
CA ASN A 205 -21.32 -4.88 33.49
C ASN A 205 -21.82 -5.46 32.16
N GLY A 206 -21.17 -6.49 31.61
CA GLY A 206 -21.56 -7.10 30.33
C GLY A 206 -21.32 -6.19 29.09
N VAL A 207 -20.31 -5.32 29.17
CA VAL A 207 -20.00 -4.34 28.10
C VAL A 207 -18.54 -4.44 27.63
N LEU A 208 -18.01 -5.68 27.61
CA LEU A 208 -16.68 -5.95 27.07
C LEU A 208 -16.61 -5.58 25.59
N PRO A 209 -15.56 -4.86 25.12
CA PRO A 209 -15.37 -4.60 23.71
C PRO A 209 -15.19 -5.89 22.92
N ASP A 210 -15.63 -5.91 21.67
CA ASP A 210 -15.37 -7.02 20.74
C ASP A 210 -13.94 -7.01 20.21
N VAL A 211 -13.34 -5.84 20.14
CA VAL A 211 -11.93 -5.61 19.71
C VAL A 211 -11.28 -4.69 20.73
N MET A 212 -10.16 -5.11 21.27
CA MET A 212 -9.37 -4.25 22.14
C MET A 212 -8.57 -3.25 21.33
N ALA A 213 -8.53 -1.99 21.77
CA ALA A 213 -7.82 -0.93 21.09
C ALA A 213 -7.06 -0.03 22.06
N TRP A 214 -5.82 0.31 21.67
CA TRP A 214 -4.99 1.38 22.23
C TRP A 214 -4.00 1.84 21.15
N HIS A 215 -3.23 2.92 21.41
CA HIS A 215 -2.26 3.47 20.47
C HIS A 215 -0.83 3.10 20.84
N GLU A 216 0.02 2.96 19.82
CA GLU A 216 1.46 2.72 19.93
C GLU A 216 2.22 3.77 19.08
N LEU A 217 2.23 5.01 19.60
CA LEU A 217 2.82 6.19 18.97
C LEU A 217 4.14 6.61 19.62
N GLY A 218 4.52 5.95 20.73
CA GLY A 218 5.69 6.29 21.52
C GLY A 218 7.01 5.87 20.87
N ASP A 219 8.07 6.63 21.14
CA ASP A 219 9.43 6.30 20.68
C ASP A 219 9.96 4.99 21.29
N ASP A 220 9.39 4.54 22.38
CA ASP A 220 9.72 3.31 23.10
C ASP A 220 9.10 2.04 22.49
N PHE A 221 8.22 2.16 21.48
CA PHE A 221 7.55 1.00 20.85
C PHE A 221 8.51 -0.16 20.52
N TYR A 222 9.72 0.13 20.04
CA TYR A 222 10.66 -0.92 19.64
C TYR A 222 11.04 -1.82 20.80
N SER A 223 11.16 -1.28 22.02
CA SER A 223 11.54 -2.03 23.23
C SER A 223 10.35 -2.48 24.06
N SER A 224 9.22 -1.79 24.00
CA SER A 224 8.07 -1.99 24.91
C SER A 224 6.99 -2.91 24.35
N TRP A 225 6.83 -3.03 23.01
CA TRP A 225 5.73 -3.77 22.40
C TRP A 225 5.51 -5.18 22.98
N GLN A 226 6.58 -5.99 23.09
CA GLN A 226 6.42 -7.37 23.57
C GLN A 226 5.88 -7.40 25.00
N GLN A 227 6.38 -6.48 25.83
CA GLN A 227 5.89 -6.36 27.22
C GLN A 227 4.43 -5.91 27.27
N HIS A 228 4.02 -4.93 26.45
CA HIS A 228 2.63 -4.47 26.38
C HIS A 228 1.70 -5.62 25.96
N TYR A 229 2.06 -6.36 24.95
CA TYR A 229 1.29 -7.50 24.46
C TYR A 229 1.15 -8.60 25.51
N ASP A 230 2.26 -9.02 26.12
CA ASP A 230 2.28 -10.11 27.11
C ASP A 230 1.52 -9.71 28.38
N ASP A 231 1.69 -8.48 28.86
CA ASP A 231 0.96 -7.96 30.01
C ASP A 231 -0.55 -7.88 29.74
N TYR A 232 -0.95 -7.39 28.57
CA TYR A 232 -2.36 -7.38 28.19
C TYR A 232 -2.98 -8.79 28.19
N ARG A 233 -2.29 -9.78 27.61
CA ARG A 233 -2.75 -11.19 27.62
C ARG A 233 -2.81 -11.77 29.03
N ALA A 234 -1.89 -11.39 29.91
CA ALA A 234 -1.92 -11.76 31.32
C ALA A 234 -3.10 -11.13 32.06
N ILE A 235 -3.47 -9.88 31.74
CA ILE A 235 -4.67 -9.23 32.27
C ILE A 235 -5.92 -10.01 31.87
N GLU A 236 -6.13 -10.32 30.59
CA GLU A 236 -7.27 -11.15 30.13
C GLU A 236 -7.37 -12.46 30.90
N THR A 237 -6.26 -13.20 30.99
CA THR A 237 -6.19 -14.48 31.68
C THR A 237 -6.56 -14.35 33.17
N SER A 238 -6.00 -13.33 33.83
CA SER A 238 -6.24 -13.10 35.29
C SER A 238 -7.70 -12.73 35.60
N LEU A 239 -8.40 -12.13 34.62
CA LEU A 239 -9.81 -11.73 34.74
C LEU A 239 -10.78 -12.81 34.23
N GLY A 240 -10.28 -13.94 33.72
CA GLY A 240 -11.12 -14.98 33.09
C GLY A 240 -11.82 -14.53 31.81
N ILE A 241 -11.23 -13.57 31.11
CA ILE A 241 -11.72 -13.06 29.81
C ILE A 241 -11.06 -13.89 28.71
N SER A 242 -11.87 -14.38 27.75
CA SER A 242 -11.35 -15.04 26.55
C SER A 242 -10.55 -14.06 25.70
N ALA A 243 -9.47 -14.52 25.09
CA ALA A 243 -8.59 -13.67 24.26
C ALA A 243 -9.38 -12.87 23.22
N ARG A 244 -9.31 -11.56 23.28
CA ARG A 244 -9.95 -10.64 22.35
C ARG A 244 -9.04 -10.32 21.17
N PRO A 245 -9.58 -10.12 19.96
CA PRO A 245 -8.85 -9.45 18.90
C PRO A 245 -8.28 -8.12 19.38
N ILE A 246 -7.06 -7.80 18.94
CA ILE A 246 -6.43 -6.51 19.25
C ILE A 246 -6.30 -5.73 17.94
N SER A 247 -6.61 -4.44 18.00
CA SER A 247 -6.30 -3.47 16.96
C SER A 247 -5.57 -2.28 17.56
N ILE A 248 -4.31 -2.11 17.18
CA ILE A 248 -3.56 -0.90 17.46
C ILE A 248 -3.97 0.12 16.40
N ASN A 249 -5.08 0.80 16.68
CA ASN A 249 -5.76 1.60 15.68
C ASN A 249 -5.08 2.95 15.39
N GLU A 250 -3.97 3.24 16.09
CA GLU A 250 -2.95 4.22 15.70
C GLU A 250 -1.56 3.69 16.05
N TYR A 251 -0.71 3.51 15.05
CA TYR A 251 0.70 3.16 15.25
C TYR A 251 1.61 3.96 14.34
N GLY A 252 2.88 4.07 14.75
CA GLY A 252 3.91 4.82 14.04
C GLY A 252 4.37 6.03 14.83
N ARG A 253 5.69 6.22 14.92
CA ARG A 253 6.27 7.34 15.66
C ARG A 253 6.27 8.57 14.78
N SER A 254 5.85 9.70 15.33
CA SER A 254 5.89 10.98 14.62
C SER A 254 7.31 11.44 14.28
N SER A 255 8.31 10.93 15.00
CA SER A 255 9.73 11.28 14.85
C SER A 255 10.40 10.77 13.58
N GLY A 256 9.69 10.08 12.66
CA GLY A 256 10.27 9.73 11.36
C GLY A 256 10.03 8.32 10.87
N ASP A 257 8.94 7.66 11.24
CA ASP A 257 8.61 6.34 10.71
C ASP A 257 7.88 6.41 9.36
N LEU A 258 7.04 7.44 9.16
CA LEU A 258 6.27 7.58 7.93
C LEU A 258 7.16 7.78 6.71
N GLY A 259 6.91 7.00 5.67
CA GLY A 259 7.73 7.01 4.47
C GLY A 259 9.11 6.34 4.60
N VAL A 260 9.46 5.78 5.77
CA VAL A 260 10.76 5.15 6.04
C VAL A 260 10.60 3.63 6.20
N PRO A 261 10.82 2.84 5.12
CA PRO A 261 10.52 1.41 5.15
C PRO A 261 11.31 0.64 6.20
N GLY A 262 12.59 0.97 6.44
CA GLY A 262 13.41 0.30 7.46
C GLY A 262 12.84 0.42 8.87
N ASN A 263 12.27 1.57 9.22
CA ASN A 263 11.62 1.78 10.51
C ASN A 263 10.28 1.05 10.61
N LEU A 264 9.49 1.06 9.53
CA LEU A 264 8.17 0.43 9.50
C LEU A 264 8.22 -1.11 9.54
N VAL A 265 9.36 -1.74 9.21
CA VAL A 265 9.56 -3.19 9.43
C VAL A 265 9.30 -3.58 10.88
N GLN A 266 9.59 -2.70 11.85
CA GLN A 266 9.34 -2.95 13.27
C GLN A 266 7.88 -3.29 13.55
N PHE A 267 6.97 -2.46 13.04
CA PHE A 267 5.52 -2.62 13.24
C PHE A 267 5.01 -3.84 12.46
N VAL A 268 5.39 -3.94 11.18
CA VAL A 268 4.99 -5.05 10.32
C VAL A 268 5.39 -6.40 10.93
N ALA A 269 6.64 -6.53 11.38
CA ALA A 269 7.16 -7.76 11.98
C ALA A 269 6.49 -8.08 13.31
N LYS A 270 6.40 -7.10 14.21
CA LYS A 270 5.86 -7.30 15.56
C LYS A 270 4.36 -7.60 15.52
N PHE A 271 3.58 -6.87 14.73
CA PHE A 271 2.14 -7.10 14.63
C PHE A 271 1.81 -8.42 13.94
N GLU A 272 2.55 -8.78 12.87
CA GLU A 272 2.35 -10.10 12.26
C GLU A 272 2.73 -11.24 13.20
N ASN A 273 3.84 -11.13 13.92
CA ASN A 273 4.26 -12.17 14.88
C ASN A 273 3.28 -12.30 16.06
N SER A 274 2.67 -11.20 16.51
CA SER A 274 1.66 -11.19 17.59
C SER A 274 0.22 -11.41 17.07
N LYS A 275 0.02 -11.49 15.74
CA LYS A 275 -1.31 -11.62 15.09
C LYS A 275 -2.29 -10.50 15.47
N VAL A 276 -1.79 -9.27 15.51
CA VAL A 276 -2.50 -8.06 15.87
C VAL A 276 -2.80 -7.22 14.63
N ASP A 277 -3.97 -6.59 14.59
CA ASP A 277 -4.29 -5.59 13.58
C ASP A 277 -3.78 -4.21 14.01
N GLY A 278 -3.49 -3.34 13.05
CA GLY A 278 -3.09 -1.97 13.35
C GLY A 278 -3.34 -1.04 12.17
N CYS A 279 -3.59 0.24 12.46
CA CYS A 279 -3.70 1.31 11.48
C CYS A 279 -2.51 2.25 11.62
N LEU A 280 -1.77 2.44 10.52
CA LEU A 280 -0.70 3.44 10.46
C LEU A 280 -1.32 4.82 10.72
N ALA A 281 -0.69 5.61 11.59
CA ALA A 281 -1.25 6.88 12.04
C ALA A 281 -1.21 7.97 10.96
N TYR A 282 -2.13 8.94 11.08
CA TYR A 282 -2.27 10.10 10.20
C TYR A 282 -1.46 11.29 10.76
N TRP A 283 -0.40 11.66 10.05
CA TRP A 283 0.47 12.78 10.46
C TRP A 283 0.50 13.94 9.47
N THR A 284 0.15 13.73 8.18
CA THR A 284 0.22 14.76 7.15
C THR A 284 -1.14 15.09 6.54
N THR A 285 -1.64 14.26 5.62
CA THR A 285 -2.93 14.49 4.94
C THR A 285 -3.71 13.19 4.78
N ALA A 286 -5.03 13.26 4.86
CA ALA A 286 -5.91 12.14 4.55
C ALA A 286 -5.78 11.69 3.08
N GLY A 287 -6.10 10.41 2.81
CA GLY A 287 -6.16 9.88 1.45
C GLY A 287 -4.82 9.56 0.80
N GLY A 288 -3.75 9.39 1.58
CA GLY A 288 -2.41 9.04 1.10
C GLY A 288 -1.87 7.72 1.64
N LEU A 289 -2.72 6.85 2.23
CA LEU A 289 -2.30 5.66 2.96
C LEU A 289 -1.18 5.98 3.97
N ASN A 290 -1.32 7.11 4.67
CA ASN A 290 -0.36 7.57 5.68
C ASN A 290 1.07 7.66 5.10
N ASP A 291 1.21 8.44 4.03
CA ASP A 291 2.46 8.71 3.32
C ASP A 291 3.09 7.49 2.62
N LEU A 292 2.35 6.40 2.45
CA LEU A 292 2.78 5.34 1.53
C LEU A 292 2.62 5.76 0.06
N VAL A 293 1.66 6.64 -0.22
CA VAL A 293 1.36 7.15 -1.56
C VAL A 293 1.51 8.66 -1.58
N THR A 294 2.29 9.16 -2.54
CA THR A 294 2.46 10.61 -2.75
C THR A 294 1.17 11.28 -3.17
N ARG A 295 1.11 12.61 -3.07
CA ARG A 295 -0.05 13.39 -3.54
C ARG A 295 -0.31 13.23 -5.05
N ASN A 296 0.68 12.81 -5.82
CA ASN A 296 0.55 12.50 -7.26
C ASN A 296 0.38 10.98 -7.53
N ASN A 297 -0.21 10.24 -6.59
CA ASN A 297 -0.50 8.80 -6.71
C ASN A 297 0.70 7.91 -7.07
N GLN A 298 1.90 8.25 -6.61
CA GLN A 298 3.10 7.44 -6.81
C GLN A 298 3.50 6.74 -5.51
N ALA A 299 4.13 5.57 -5.62
CA ALA A 299 4.60 4.81 -4.47
C ALA A 299 5.81 5.48 -3.81
N THR A 300 5.83 5.57 -2.49
CA THR A 300 7.04 5.84 -1.70
C THR A 300 7.82 4.55 -1.43
N GLY A 301 9.00 4.64 -0.82
CA GLY A 301 9.75 3.45 -0.40
C GLY A 301 8.98 2.58 0.58
N ALA A 302 8.23 3.21 1.49
CA ALA A 302 7.40 2.49 2.46
C ALA A 302 6.25 1.70 1.80
N TRP A 303 5.67 2.20 0.71
CA TRP A 303 4.66 1.46 -0.04
C TRP A 303 5.17 0.09 -0.52
N TRP A 304 6.43 0.02 -0.97
CA TRP A 304 7.04 -1.23 -1.41
C TRP A 304 7.24 -2.23 -0.29
N LEU A 305 7.56 -1.78 0.93
CA LEU A 305 7.59 -2.64 2.11
C LEU A 305 6.21 -3.30 2.35
N TYR A 306 5.14 -2.50 2.39
CA TYR A 306 3.80 -3.03 2.61
C TYR A 306 3.32 -3.90 1.44
N LYS A 307 3.73 -3.58 0.23
CA LYS A 307 3.50 -4.43 -0.94
C LYS A 307 4.17 -5.79 -0.79
N TRP A 308 5.45 -5.85 -0.38
CA TRP A 308 6.12 -7.13 -0.10
C TRP A 308 5.43 -7.91 1.02
N TYR A 309 4.99 -7.23 2.06
CA TYR A 309 4.21 -7.85 3.12
C TYR A 309 2.90 -8.45 2.58
N GLY A 310 2.18 -7.72 1.75
CA GLY A 310 0.98 -8.23 1.06
C GLY A 310 1.26 -9.39 0.09
N ASP A 311 2.48 -9.53 -0.42
CA ASP A 311 2.87 -10.63 -1.32
C ASP A 311 3.23 -11.92 -0.59
N LEU A 312 3.48 -11.89 0.72
CA LEU A 312 3.72 -13.10 1.50
C LEU A 312 2.53 -14.05 1.37
N THR A 313 2.82 -15.35 1.32
CA THR A 313 1.82 -16.42 1.25
C THR A 313 2.25 -17.60 2.11
N GLY A 314 1.30 -18.50 2.42
CA GLY A 314 1.56 -19.65 3.29
C GLY A 314 1.48 -19.30 4.77
N ASN A 315 2.38 -19.86 5.58
CA ASN A 315 2.42 -19.68 7.04
C ASN A 315 3.64 -18.88 7.46
N THR A 316 3.48 -18.04 8.47
CA THR A 316 4.60 -17.39 9.15
C THR A 316 5.42 -18.39 9.95
N VAL A 317 6.70 -18.07 10.20
CA VAL A 317 7.65 -18.92 10.89
C VAL A 317 8.35 -18.17 12.03
N ALA A 318 8.97 -18.92 12.93
CA ALA A 318 9.67 -18.34 14.07
C ALA A 318 10.87 -17.49 13.64
N VAL A 319 11.02 -16.33 14.25
CA VAL A 319 12.07 -15.36 13.98
C VAL A 319 12.81 -15.04 15.28
N THR A 320 14.14 -15.02 15.22
CA THR A 320 14.99 -14.60 16.33
C THR A 320 15.82 -13.41 15.86
N PRO A 321 15.43 -12.17 16.19
CA PRO A 321 16.25 -11.00 15.93
C PRO A 321 17.47 -10.96 16.86
N PRO A 322 18.48 -10.12 16.58
CA PRO A 322 19.65 -9.97 17.47
C PRO A 322 19.25 -9.54 18.89
N SER A 323 18.18 -8.78 19.00
CA SER A 323 17.54 -8.36 20.24
C SER A 323 16.04 -8.11 20.00
N SER A 324 15.18 -8.56 20.91
CA SER A 324 13.73 -8.34 20.81
C SER A 324 13.33 -6.86 20.81
N GLY A 325 14.06 -6.04 21.58
CA GLY A 325 13.91 -4.58 21.61
C GLY A 325 14.82 -3.83 20.64
N GLY A 326 15.61 -4.54 19.83
CA GLY A 326 16.57 -3.93 18.91
C GLY A 326 15.90 -3.40 17.63
N SER A 327 16.64 -2.58 16.91
CA SER A 327 16.17 -1.95 15.68
C SER A 327 16.10 -2.92 14.49
N LEU A 328 16.94 -3.96 14.41
CA LEU A 328 16.88 -4.98 13.35
C LEU A 328 15.80 -6.00 13.68
N GLN A 329 14.75 -6.02 12.86
CA GLN A 329 13.62 -6.94 12.97
C GLN A 329 13.31 -7.58 11.62
N GLY A 330 12.46 -8.60 11.64
CA GLY A 330 12.01 -9.26 10.43
C GLY A 330 10.84 -10.19 10.67
N LEU A 331 10.27 -10.63 9.57
CA LEU A 331 9.28 -11.69 9.51
C LEU A 331 9.56 -12.56 8.30
N ALA A 332 9.08 -13.80 8.36
CA ALA A 332 9.20 -14.72 7.24
C ALA A 332 7.94 -15.60 7.12
N ALA A 333 7.69 -16.03 5.90
CA ALA A 333 6.64 -16.99 5.59
C ALA A 333 7.16 -18.07 4.64
N VAL A 334 6.63 -19.26 4.79
CA VAL A 334 6.89 -20.42 3.93
C VAL A 334 5.62 -20.82 3.19
N ASP A 335 5.75 -21.07 1.90
CA ASP A 335 4.66 -21.55 1.05
C ASP A 335 5.09 -22.85 0.36
N ALA A 336 4.61 -23.98 0.86
CA ALA A 336 4.92 -25.31 0.31
C ALA A 336 4.33 -25.51 -1.10
N THR A 337 3.23 -24.86 -1.43
CA THR A 337 2.59 -24.94 -2.75
C THR A 337 3.44 -24.23 -3.80
N LYS A 338 3.97 -23.06 -3.45
CA LYS A 338 4.88 -22.30 -4.31
C LYS A 338 6.34 -22.73 -4.18
N LYS A 339 6.64 -23.61 -3.21
CA LYS A 339 8.01 -24.04 -2.85
C LYS A 339 8.95 -22.83 -2.64
N GLN A 340 8.48 -21.86 -1.89
CA GLN A 340 9.20 -20.62 -1.60
C GLN A 340 9.21 -20.35 -0.10
N ALA A 341 10.27 -19.65 0.34
CA ALA A 341 10.24 -18.89 1.58
C ALA A 341 10.54 -17.43 1.26
N ARG A 342 9.83 -16.53 1.92
CA ARG A 342 10.01 -15.09 1.75
C ARG A 342 10.27 -14.46 3.10
N ILE A 343 11.28 -13.59 3.16
CA ILE A 343 11.73 -12.92 4.38
C ILE A 343 11.71 -11.42 4.13
N ILE A 344 11.17 -10.66 5.08
CA ILE A 344 11.27 -9.21 5.11
C ILE A 344 12.09 -8.86 6.35
N LEU A 345 13.09 -7.98 6.20
CA LEU A 345 13.89 -7.48 7.30
C LEU A 345 14.26 -6.01 7.09
N GLY A 346 14.62 -5.32 8.19
CA GLY A 346 15.03 -3.92 8.13
C GLY A 346 15.20 -3.31 9.51
N GLY A 347 15.60 -2.07 9.54
CA GLY A 347 16.01 -1.37 10.76
C GLY A 347 17.51 -1.51 10.98
N ASN A 348 17.94 -1.60 12.22
CA ASN A 348 19.33 -1.52 12.65
C ASN A 348 19.88 -0.08 12.49
N ASN A 349 19.37 0.77 13.34
CA ASN A 349 19.83 2.15 13.44
C ASN A 349 21.36 2.25 13.74
N PRO A 350 22.06 3.20 13.12
CA PRO A 350 21.62 4.59 13.00
C PRO A 350 20.98 4.91 11.66
N ALA A 351 20.00 5.82 11.67
CA ALA A 351 19.23 6.30 10.52
C ALA A 351 20.07 6.85 9.35
N SER A 352 21.33 7.14 9.60
CA SER A 352 22.28 7.72 8.64
C SER A 352 23.46 6.81 8.27
N GLY A 353 23.50 5.56 8.79
CA GLY A 353 24.62 4.65 8.57
C GLY A 353 24.25 3.39 7.80
N THR A 354 25.30 2.64 7.46
CA THR A 354 25.17 1.29 6.93
C THR A 354 25.54 0.26 8.01
N TYR A 355 25.02 -0.95 7.83
CA TYR A 355 25.30 -2.08 8.70
C TYR A 355 25.46 -3.37 7.91
N ASP A 356 26.11 -4.34 8.53
CA ASP A 356 26.24 -5.69 8.00
C ASP A 356 25.42 -6.65 8.88
N THR A 357 24.77 -7.61 8.25
CA THR A 357 24.04 -8.66 8.96
C THR A 357 24.11 -10.00 8.24
N ASN A 358 24.06 -11.08 9.01
CA ASN A 358 23.88 -12.42 8.50
C ASN A 358 22.40 -12.83 8.63
N VAL A 359 21.76 -13.13 7.50
CA VAL A 359 20.44 -13.77 7.47
C VAL A 359 20.65 -15.27 7.59
N GLN A 360 20.38 -15.82 8.77
CA GLN A 360 20.48 -17.24 9.03
C GLN A 360 19.12 -17.90 8.85
N VAL A 361 19.06 -18.90 7.97
CA VAL A 361 17.84 -19.67 7.69
C VAL A 361 18.04 -21.10 8.14
N LYS A 362 17.21 -21.56 9.07
CA LYS A 362 17.22 -22.91 9.67
C LYS A 362 15.99 -23.71 9.24
N GLY A 363 16.02 -25.02 9.48
CA GLY A 363 14.86 -25.86 9.24
C GLY A 363 14.39 -25.85 7.80
N ILE A 364 15.32 -25.84 6.84
CA ILE A 364 15.03 -25.71 5.40
C ILE A 364 14.15 -26.88 4.95
N PRO A 365 12.94 -26.62 4.43
CA PRO A 365 12.07 -27.68 3.93
C PRO A 365 12.72 -28.44 2.77
N SER A 366 12.47 -29.75 2.69
CA SER A 366 13.04 -30.63 1.66
C SER A 366 12.73 -30.18 0.22
N TYR A 367 11.62 -29.50 0.02
CA TYR A 367 11.26 -28.98 -1.31
C TYR A 367 12.13 -27.80 -1.78
N LEU A 368 12.86 -27.15 -0.89
CA LEU A 368 13.88 -26.14 -1.24
C LEU A 368 15.24 -26.77 -1.54
N GLY A 369 15.43 -28.06 -1.21
CA GLY A 369 16.69 -28.75 -1.43
C GLY A 369 17.77 -28.44 -0.38
N THR A 370 18.98 -28.93 -0.64
CA THR A 370 20.16 -28.68 0.21
C THR A 370 20.94 -27.43 -0.21
N THR A 371 20.74 -26.97 -1.42
CA THR A 371 21.22 -25.68 -1.92
C THR A 371 20.00 -24.85 -2.31
N VAL A 372 19.89 -23.67 -1.74
CA VAL A 372 18.79 -22.74 -2.02
C VAL A 372 19.30 -21.59 -2.88
N HIS A 373 18.50 -21.16 -3.83
CA HIS A 373 18.72 -19.92 -4.54
C HIS A 373 18.09 -18.77 -3.73
N ALA A 374 18.85 -17.71 -3.49
CA ALA A 374 18.39 -16.53 -2.77
C ALA A 374 18.50 -15.29 -3.66
N THR A 375 17.42 -14.56 -3.80
CA THR A 375 17.39 -13.22 -4.39
C THR A 375 17.02 -12.22 -3.32
N VAL A 376 17.82 -11.18 -3.17
CA VAL A 376 17.63 -10.12 -2.16
C VAL A 376 17.37 -8.79 -2.86
N TRP A 377 16.21 -8.21 -2.62
CA TRP A 377 15.87 -6.86 -3.05
C TRP A 377 15.96 -5.89 -1.88
N GLY A 378 16.32 -4.64 -2.19
CA GLY A 378 16.25 -3.50 -1.29
C GLY A 378 15.28 -2.45 -1.79
N VAL A 379 14.72 -1.66 -0.89
CA VAL A 379 14.02 -0.41 -1.19
C VAL A 379 14.42 0.66 -0.21
N ASP A 380 14.82 1.81 -0.74
CA ASP A 380 15.26 2.93 0.07
C ASP A 380 14.09 3.76 0.60
N GLY A 381 14.28 4.38 1.76
CA GLY A 381 13.39 5.40 2.26
C GLY A 381 13.40 6.61 1.34
N SER A 382 12.23 7.05 0.93
CA SER A 382 12.05 8.23 0.06
C SER A 382 11.27 9.36 0.75
N GLY A 383 10.87 9.17 2.01
CA GLY A 383 9.98 10.09 2.70
C GLY A 383 8.69 10.28 1.89
N LEU A 384 8.30 11.53 1.64
CA LEU A 384 7.13 11.88 0.84
C LEU A 384 7.38 11.91 -0.68
N ASN A 385 8.59 11.56 -1.13
CA ASN A 385 8.93 11.58 -2.54
C ASN A 385 8.66 10.21 -3.20
N PRO A 386 8.44 10.18 -4.51
CA PRO A 386 8.33 8.94 -5.26
C PRO A 386 9.59 8.08 -5.10
N SER A 387 9.38 6.78 -4.91
CA SER A 387 10.46 5.78 -4.94
C SER A 387 10.75 5.36 -6.38
N THR A 388 12.02 5.10 -6.66
CA THR A 388 12.43 4.47 -7.92
C THR A 388 12.05 2.99 -8.01
N GLY A 389 11.53 2.43 -6.92
CA GLY A 389 11.20 1.01 -6.79
C GLY A 389 12.32 0.16 -6.21
N PRO A 390 12.08 -1.16 -6.06
CA PRO A 390 13.07 -2.11 -5.57
C PRO A 390 14.26 -2.26 -6.51
N TYR A 391 15.42 -2.55 -5.93
CA TYR A 391 16.65 -2.90 -6.62
C TYR A 391 17.24 -4.19 -6.05
N VAL A 392 17.99 -4.93 -6.88
CA VAL A 392 18.69 -6.13 -6.45
C VAL A 392 19.91 -5.76 -5.61
N VAL A 393 19.99 -6.30 -4.39
CA VAL A 393 21.14 -6.15 -3.49
C VAL A 393 22.16 -7.24 -3.75
N THR A 394 21.70 -8.48 -3.81
CA THR A 394 22.53 -9.66 -4.12
C THR A 394 21.67 -10.82 -4.59
N GLU A 395 22.27 -11.74 -5.31
CA GLU A 395 21.66 -12.98 -5.79
C GLU A 395 22.70 -14.09 -5.80
N GLY A 396 22.32 -15.30 -5.45
CA GLY A 396 23.23 -16.45 -5.49
C GLY A 396 22.67 -17.72 -4.86
N ASP A 397 23.45 -18.77 -4.98
CA ASP A 397 23.14 -20.08 -4.44
C ASP A 397 23.89 -20.31 -3.12
N PHE A 398 23.17 -20.79 -2.12
CA PHE A 398 23.69 -21.02 -0.79
C PHE A 398 23.45 -22.47 -0.37
N THR A 399 24.53 -23.20 -0.16
CA THR A 399 24.46 -24.60 0.27
C THR A 399 24.32 -24.70 1.78
N ALA A 400 23.37 -25.50 2.24
CA ALA A 400 23.14 -25.74 3.65
C ALA A 400 24.32 -26.45 4.29
N SER A 401 24.77 -25.95 5.45
CA SER A 401 25.72 -26.58 6.34
C SER A 401 25.04 -26.82 7.68
N SER A 402 25.06 -28.06 8.15
CA SER A 402 24.38 -28.45 9.41
C SER A 402 22.90 -28.04 9.44
N GLY A 403 22.20 -28.17 8.31
CA GLY A 403 20.76 -27.87 8.20
C GLY A 403 20.40 -26.38 8.18
N GLN A 404 21.36 -25.51 7.97
CA GLN A 404 21.16 -24.06 7.91
C GLN A 404 21.91 -23.42 6.74
N VAL A 405 21.36 -22.32 6.24
CA VAL A 405 21.99 -21.44 5.25
C VAL A 405 22.26 -20.10 5.91
N THR A 406 23.38 -19.49 5.59
CA THR A 406 23.73 -18.12 6.00
C THR A 406 23.92 -17.26 4.76
N ILE A 407 23.16 -16.18 4.65
CA ILE A 407 23.24 -15.20 3.57
C ILE A 407 23.87 -13.94 4.17
N PRO A 408 25.14 -13.63 3.86
CA PRO A 408 25.78 -12.42 4.34
C PRO A 408 25.27 -11.22 3.54
N LEU A 409 24.83 -10.20 4.23
CA LEU A 409 24.39 -8.93 3.65
C LEU A 409 25.26 -7.81 4.21
N THR A 410 25.85 -7.01 3.34
CA THR A 410 26.78 -5.95 3.71
C THR A 410 26.34 -4.60 3.16
N GLY A 411 26.66 -3.52 3.87
CA GLY A 411 26.37 -2.17 3.45
C GLY A 411 24.89 -1.82 3.43
N LEU A 412 24.06 -2.52 4.21
CA LEU A 412 22.64 -2.27 4.30
C LEU A 412 22.37 -0.92 4.96
N LYS A 413 21.37 -0.17 4.46
CA LYS A 413 20.98 1.12 5.03
C LYS A 413 19.92 0.93 6.11
N GLY A 414 20.03 1.62 7.24
CA GLY A 414 19.09 1.52 8.36
C GLY A 414 17.67 2.03 8.02
N THR A 415 17.54 2.93 7.04
CA THR A 415 16.25 3.46 6.58
C THR A 415 15.57 2.60 5.50
N SER A 416 16.27 1.57 4.99
CA SER A 416 15.79 0.71 3.91
C SER A 416 15.18 -0.58 4.46
N ALA A 417 14.23 -1.15 3.70
CA ALA A 417 13.75 -2.50 3.93
C ALA A 417 14.31 -3.46 2.88
N TYR A 418 14.40 -4.72 3.24
CA TYR A 418 14.96 -5.78 2.40
C TYR A 418 14.01 -6.97 2.33
N HIS A 419 13.93 -7.57 1.14
CA HIS A 419 13.08 -8.71 0.85
C HIS A 419 13.93 -9.85 0.27
N VAL A 420 14.02 -10.96 0.97
CA VAL A 420 14.72 -12.16 0.52
C VAL A 420 13.71 -13.19 0.05
N VAL A 421 13.87 -13.70 -1.15
CA VAL A 421 13.09 -14.82 -1.67
C VAL A 421 14.02 -16.01 -1.84
N LEU A 422 13.63 -17.13 -1.21
CA LEU A 422 14.34 -18.40 -1.28
C LEU A 422 13.54 -19.36 -2.15
N THR A 423 14.21 -19.95 -3.14
CA THR A 423 13.67 -20.97 -4.04
C THR A 423 14.63 -22.16 -4.11
N PRO A 424 14.22 -23.33 -4.63
CA PRO A 424 15.17 -24.41 -4.94
C PRO A 424 16.24 -23.91 -5.92
N ASN A 425 17.48 -24.39 -5.76
CA ASN A 425 18.52 -24.13 -6.75
C ASN A 425 18.24 -24.89 -8.04
N THR A 426 18.41 -24.20 -9.18
CA THR A 426 18.22 -24.76 -10.54
C THR A 426 19.47 -24.68 -11.39
N ASP A 427 20.63 -24.35 -10.82
CA ASP A 427 21.91 -24.13 -11.53
C ASP A 427 21.82 -23.01 -12.57
N ARG A 428 20.96 -22.04 -12.37
CA ARG A 428 20.77 -20.89 -13.27
C ARG A 428 21.09 -19.59 -12.56
N SER A 429 21.96 -18.81 -13.15
CA SER A 429 22.12 -17.41 -12.77
C SER A 429 21.19 -16.54 -13.61
N THR A 430 20.48 -15.61 -12.99
CA THR A 430 19.61 -14.68 -13.68
C THR A 430 19.99 -13.26 -13.30
N ALA A 431 20.23 -12.43 -14.30
CA ALA A 431 20.32 -11.00 -14.10
C ALA A 431 18.89 -10.42 -14.03
N LEU A 432 18.41 -10.09 -12.85
CA LEU A 432 17.05 -9.59 -12.61
C LEU A 432 16.92 -8.07 -12.85
N SER A 433 17.57 -7.49 -13.84
CA SER A 433 17.70 -6.03 -13.93
C SER A 433 16.41 -5.27 -14.29
N SER A 434 15.62 -5.72 -15.25
CA SER A 434 14.38 -5.02 -15.68
C SER A 434 13.21 -5.96 -15.95
N ARG A 435 13.44 -7.23 -15.80
CA ARG A 435 12.51 -8.30 -16.11
C ARG A 435 11.67 -8.63 -14.92
N HIS A 436 10.38 -8.85 -15.15
CA HIS A 436 9.44 -9.30 -14.14
C HIS A 436 9.19 -10.80 -14.34
N GLU A 437 9.92 -11.64 -13.63
CA GLU A 437 9.77 -13.09 -13.69
C GLU A 437 8.40 -13.51 -13.12
N ALA A 438 7.73 -14.47 -13.79
CA ALA A 438 6.38 -14.86 -13.43
C ALA A 438 6.31 -15.60 -12.09
N GLU A 439 7.35 -16.32 -11.72
CA GLU A 439 7.43 -17.01 -10.42
C GLU A 439 7.50 -16.06 -9.21
N TYR A 440 7.87 -14.80 -9.41
CA TYR A 440 7.87 -13.78 -8.36
C TYR A 440 6.59 -12.93 -8.37
N ALA A 441 5.75 -13.08 -9.37
CA ALA A 441 4.48 -12.38 -9.46
C ALA A 441 3.45 -12.88 -8.42
N VAL A 442 2.34 -12.16 -8.27
CA VAL A 442 1.23 -12.60 -7.44
C VAL A 442 0.35 -13.54 -8.23
N LEU A 443 0.24 -14.78 -7.78
CA LEU A 443 -0.55 -15.83 -8.43
C LEU A 443 -1.93 -15.93 -7.78
N GLY A 444 -2.95 -16.12 -8.63
CA GLY A 444 -4.33 -16.31 -8.20
C GLY A 444 -4.96 -17.56 -8.82
N GLY A 445 -6.03 -18.06 -8.18
CA GLY A 445 -6.75 -19.24 -8.63
C GLY A 445 -5.85 -20.47 -8.69
N THR A 446 -5.93 -21.21 -9.79
CA THR A 446 -5.16 -22.43 -10.05
C THR A 446 -3.74 -22.18 -10.58
N ALA A 447 -3.36 -20.91 -10.84
CA ALA A 447 -2.00 -20.59 -11.27
C ALA A 447 -0.99 -20.97 -10.20
N LYS A 448 0.07 -21.66 -10.60
CA LYS A 448 1.11 -22.20 -9.72
C LYS A 448 2.47 -22.10 -10.38
N ILE A 449 3.53 -22.24 -9.58
CA ILE A 449 4.90 -22.29 -10.05
C ILE A 449 5.25 -23.76 -10.35
N THR A 450 5.93 -24.00 -11.47
CA THR A 450 6.37 -25.34 -11.88
C THR A 450 7.87 -25.48 -11.62
N TYR A 451 8.23 -26.56 -10.92
CA TYR A 451 9.58 -26.88 -10.52
C TYR A 451 10.06 -28.20 -11.11
N GLY A 452 11.31 -28.21 -11.58
CA GLY A 452 11.99 -29.45 -11.98
C GLY A 452 11.51 -30.07 -13.29
N THR A 453 10.66 -29.41 -14.07
CA THR A 453 10.23 -29.84 -15.40
C THR A 453 10.41 -28.71 -16.40
N GLY A 454 10.68 -29.05 -17.63
CA GLY A 454 10.88 -28.07 -18.71
C GLY A 454 12.30 -27.51 -18.75
N THR A 455 12.61 -26.86 -19.90
CA THR A 455 13.89 -26.20 -20.18
C THR A 455 13.64 -24.93 -20.97
N GLY A 456 14.66 -24.07 -21.08
CA GLY A 456 14.61 -22.90 -21.95
C GLY A 456 13.89 -21.67 -21.38
N TYR A 457 13.25 -21.76 -20.19
CA TYR A 457 12.69 -20.60 -19.50
C TYR A 457 13.79 -19.71 -18.91
N SER A 458 13.41 -18.50 -18.54
CA SER A 458 14.24 -17.53 -17.83
C SER A 458 14.14 -17.76 -16.31
N GLY A 459 14.98 -17.10 -15.55
CA GLY A 459 14.89 -17.16 -14.10
C GLY A 459 15.07 -18.56 -13.53
N THR A 460 14.40 -18.81 -12.43
CA THR A 460 14.44 -20.11 -11.75
C THR A 460 13.31 -21.04 -12.16
N TYR A 461 12.17 -20.48 -12.59
CA TYR A 461 10.94 -21.23 -12.87
C TYR A 461 10.02 -20.50 -13.85
N PHE A 462 8.81 -21.04 -14.01
CA PHE A 462 7.73 -20.43 -14.77
C PHE A 462 6.39 -20.73 -14.10
N THR A 463 5.31 -20.12 -14.56
CA THR A 463 3.97 -20.35 -14.03
C THR A 463 3.10 -21.13 -15.01
N GLU A 464 2.26 -22.03 -14.48
CA GLU A 464 1.32 -22.85 -15.22
C GLU A 464 -0.05 -22.93 -14.51
N GLY A 465 -0.99 -23.72 -15.01
CA GLY A 465 -2.28 -23.98 -14.37
C GLY A 465 -3.42 -23.08 -14.84
N TYR A 466 -3.33 -22.55 -16.06
CA TYR A 466 -4.35 -21.67 -16.63
C TYR A 466 -5.43 -22.46 -17.38
N GLY A 467 -5.09 -23.59 -18.00
CA GLY A 467 -6.05 -24.41 -18.74
C GLY A 467 -7.21 -24.91 -17.88
N GLY A 468 -8.42 -24.90 -18.44
CA GLY A 468 -9.64 -25.33 -17.75
C GLY A 468 -10.09 -24.48 -16.60
N SER A 469 -9.52 -23.30 -16.43
CA SER A 469 -9.75 -22.39 -15.30
C SER A 469 -10.27 -21.03 -15.77
N THR A 470 -11.14 -20.43 -14.97
CA THR A 470 -11.54 -19.02 -15.15
C THR A 470 -11.00 -18.11 -14.05
N THR A 471 -10.18 -18.66 -13.14
CA THR A 471 -9.68 -17.94 -11.96
C THR A 471 -8.17 -17.83 -11.90
N ALA A 472 -7.44 -18.63 -12.71
CA ALA A 472 -5.99 -18.58 -12.76
C ALA A 472 -5.51 -17.21 -13.23
N SER A 473 -4.51 -16.65 -12.55
CA SER A 473 -3.96 -15.36 -12.91
C SER A 473 -2.51 -15.21 -12.48
N THR A 474 -1.73 -14.48 -13.27
CA THR A 474 -0.42 -13.96 -12.89
C THR A 474 -0.47 -12.43 -12.94
N LYS A 475 -0.17 -11.78 -11.82
CA LYS A 475 -0.28 -10.33 -11.61
C LYS A 475 1.11 -9.75 -11.38
N PHE A 476 1.60 -9.04 -12.37
CA PHE A 476 2.84 -8.27 -12.28
C PHE A 476 2.53 -6.87 -11.75
N VAL A 477 3.33 -6.38 -10.81
CA VAL A 477 3.32 -4.99 -10.37
C VAL A 477 4.55 -4.32 -10.92
N VAL A 478 4.35 -3.36 -11.80
CA VAL A 478 5.42 -2.70 -12.56
C VAL A 478 5.37 -1.20 -12.32
N THR A 479 6.51 -0.52 -12.46
CA THR A 479 6.59 0.95 -12.38
C THR A 479 6.84 1.53 -13.77
N ALA A 480 5.93 2.40 -14.20
CA ALA A 480 6.12 3.22 -15.40
C ALA A 480 6.75 4.56 -14.99
N PRO A 481 7.93 4.91 -15.49
CA PRO A 481 8.62 6.16 -15.11
C PRO A 481 7.85 7.43 -15.47
N ALA A 482 7.03 7.38 -16.52
CA ALA A 482 6.22 8.50 -17.01
C ALA A 482 4.92 8.02 -17.62
N ASP A 483 3.95 8.92 -17.75
CA ASP A 483 2.76 8.68 -18.58
C ASP A 483 3.18 8.40 -20.02
N GLY A 484 2.70 7.33 -20.64
CA GLY A 484 3.08 7.04 -22.02
C GLY A 484 2.77 5.61 -22.47
N TYR A 485 3.23 5.32 -23.70
CA TYR A 485 3.11 3.98 -24.25
C TYR A 485 4.27 3.10 -23.84
N TYR A 486 3.92 1.86 -23.53
CA TYR A 486 4.86 0.79 -23.17
C TYR A 486 4.55 -0.48 -23.95
N ASN A 487 5.58 -1.18 -24.34
CA ASN A 487 5.49 -2.55 -24.82
C ASN A 487 5.49 -3.49 -23.62
N LEU A 488 4.46 -4.30 -23.51
CA LEU A 488 4.35 -5.44 -22.61
C LEU A 488 4.78 -6.68 -23.41
N SER A 489 6.02 -7.12 -23.23
CA SER A 489 6.55 -8.29 -23.90
C SER A 489 6.45 -9.51 -22.99
N LEU A 490 5.41 -10.30 -23.18
CA LEU A 490 5.15 -11.53 -22.43
C LEU A 490 5.88 -12.69 -23.09
N ARG A 491 6.75 -13.38 -22.35
CA ARG A 491 7.33 -14.64 -22.78
C ARG A 491 6.49 -15.81 -22.27
N TYR A 492 6.18 -16.75 -23.17
CA TYR A 492 5.25 -17.85 -22.90
C TYR A 492 5.64 -19.11 -23.67
N SER A 493 5.10 -20.26 -23.23
CA SER A 493 5.09 -21.50 -23.99
C SER A 493 3.64 -22.00 -24.11
N ALA A 494 3.29 -22.55 -25.27
CA ALA A 494 1.97 -23.04 -25.62
C ALA A 494 2.11 -24.36 -26.43
N GLY A 495 2.77 -25.34 -25.84
CA GLY A 495 2.99 -26.65 -26.44
C GLY A 495 1.70 -27.42 -26.73
N PRO A 496 1.76 -28.55 -27.47
CA PRO A 496 0.61 -29.41 -27.74
C PRO A 496 -0.10 -29.82 -26.43
N TYR A 497 -1.43 -29.66 -26.39
CA TYR A 497 -2.26 -30.02 -25.25
C TYR A 497 -3.58 -30.58 -25.76
N THR A 498 -3.95 -31.79 -25.29
CA THR A 498 -5.14 -32.51 -25.76
C THR A 498 -6.41 -31.71 -25.41
N GLY A 499 -7.22 -31.42 -26.40
CA GLY A 499 -8.48 -30.69 -26.25
C GLY A 499 -8.35 -29.16 -26.43
N ALA A 500 -7.15 -28.63 -26.35
CA ALA A 500 -6.95 -27.19 -26.53
C ALA A 500 -6.73 -26.80 -28.01
N PRO A 501 -7.14 -25.58 -28.42
CA PRO A 501 -6.85 -25.10 -29.78
C PRO A 501 -5.35 -24.90 -30.00
N ALA A 502 -4.87 -25.05 -31.25
CA ALA A 502 -3.45 -24.87 -31.57
C ALA A 502 -2.94 -23.47 -31.20
N ASN A 503 -3.74 -22.45 -31.49
CA ASN A 503 -3.45 -21.07 -31.02
C ASN A 503 -4.20 -20.82 -29.72
N ARG A 504 -3.46 -20.39 -28.73
CA ARG A 504 -3.98 -20.06 -27.40
C ARG A 504 -4.32 -18.56 -27.31
N SER A 505 -4.96 -18.17 -26.24
CA SER A 505 -5.15 -16.78 -25.88
C SER A 505 -5.29 -16.62 -24.36
N ILE A 506 -4.84 -15.49 -23.84
CA ILE A 506 -4.96 -15.16 -22.42
C ILE A 506 -5.47 -13.72 -22.26
N ARG A 507 -6.30 -13.47 -21.27
CA ARG A 507 -6.88 -12.14 -21.05
C ARG A 507 -5.88 -11.21 -20.37
N LEU A 508 -5.57 -10.11 -21.02
CA LEU A 508 -4.79 -9.01 -20.44
C LEU A 508 -5.71 -8.03 -19.70
N ARG A 509 -5.40 -7.79 -18.44
CA ARG A 509 -6.00 -6.71 -17.65
C ARG A 509 -4.92 -5.73 -17.22
N VAL A 510 -5.24 -4.46 -17.21
CA VAL A 510 -4.37 -3.40 -16.70
C VAL A 510 -5.14 -2.58 -15.67
N ASN A 511 -4.58 -2.44 -14.49
CA ASN A 511 -5.17 -1.70 -13.37
C ASN A 511 -6.63 -2.10 -13.09
N GLY A 512 -6.91 -3.40 -13.17
CA GLY A 512 -8.23 -3.97 -12.90
C GLY A 512 -9.20 -3.98 -14.09
N SER A 513 -8.89 -3.30 -15.19
CA SER A 513 -9.74 -3.23 -16.38
C SER A 513 -9.33 -4.27 -17.43
N ASN A 514 -10.30 -5.03 -17.97
CA ASN A 514 -10.04 -5.90 -19.12
C ASN A 514 -9.69 -5.05 -20.33
N LEU A 515 -8.59 -5.37 -21.01
CA LEU A 515 -8.17 -4.66 -22.23
C LEU A 515 -8.42 -5.50 -23.48
N THR A 516 -7.85 -6.68 -23.54
CA THR A 516 -7.91 -7.55 -24.72
C THR A 516 -7.60 -8.98 -24.35
N ASP A 517 -7.96 -9.90 -25.21
CA ASP A 517 -7.48 -11.29 -25.17
C ASP A 517 -6.25 -11.34 -26.10
N VAL A 518 -5.08 -11.59 -25.50
CA VAL A 518 -3.80 -11.64 -26.21
C VAL A 518 -3.68 -12.99 -26.90
N ALA A 519 -3.52 -13.00 -28.21
CA ALA A 519 -3.27 -14.21 -28.99
C ALA A 519 -1.87 -14.74 -28.69
N LEU A 520 -1.78 -16.03 -28.42
CA LEU A 520 -0.56 -16.77 -28.10
C LEU A 520 -0.41 -17.93 -29.09
N PRO A 521 0.25 -17.74 -30.24
CA PRO A 521 0.50 -18.82 -31.19
C PRO A 521 1.13 -20.03 -30.53
N GLY A 522 0.70 -21.25 -30.95
CA GLY A 522 1.24 -22.50 -30.42
C GLY A 522 2.74 -22.61 -30.63
N THR A 523 3.42 -23.22 -29.67
CA THR A 523 4.84 -23.58 -29.76
C THR A 523 5.02 -25.05 -30.14
N ALA A 524 6.18 -25.41 -30.65
CA ALA A 524 6.47 -26.78 -31.07
C ALA A 524 6.31 -27.79 -29.93
N ASP A 525 6.73 -27.41 -28.75
CA ASP A 525 6.62 -28.16 -27.51
C ASP A 525 6.57 -27.21 -26.30
N TRP A 526 6.49 -27.76 -25.09
CA TRP A 526 6.45 -26.99 -23.84
C TRP A 526 7.81 -26.42 -23.42
N ASN A 527 8.91 -26.77 -24.07
CA ASN A 527 10.25 -26.24 -23.86
C ASN A 527 10.63 -25.15 -24.88
N THR A 528 9.76 -24.94 -25.87
CA THR A 528 9.91 -23.86 -26.84
C THR A 528 9.16 -22.64 -26.35
N TRP A 529 9.87 -21.53 -26.23
CA TRP A 529 9.37 -20.27 -25.68
C TRP A 529 9.30 -19.21 -26.76
N ASN A 530 8.16 -18.56 -26.89
CA ASN A 530 7.92 -17.42 -27.77
C ASN A 530 7.66 -16.15 -26.93
N THR A 531 7.74 -15.00 -27.60
CA THR A 531 7.39 -13.70 -26.98
C THR A 531 6.29 -13.04 -27.80
N VAL A 532 5.27 -12.53 -27.11
CA VAL A 532 4.25 -11.68 -27.73
C VAL A 532 4.33 -10.30 -27.09
N THR A 533 4.20 -9.26 -27.91
CA THR A 533 4.24 -7.87 -27.43
C THR A 533 2.89 -7.21 -27.63
N THR A 534 2.36 -6.65 -26.55
CA THR A 534 1.14 -5.81 -26.56
C THR A 534 1.53 -4.39 -26.18
N LYS A 535 1.20 -3.44 -27.03
CA LYS A 535 1.45 -2.03 -26.76
C LYS A 535 0.27 -1.42 -26.00
N VAL A 536 0.56 -0.81 -24.84
CA VAL A 536 -0.46 -0.22 -23.97
C VAL A 536 -0.04 1.17 -23.51
N TYR A 537 -1.02 2.04 -23.22
CA TYR A 537 -0.77 3.30 -22.52
C TYR A 537 -0.86 3.09 -21.01
N LEU A 538 0.20 3.42 -20.27
CA LEU A 538 0.26 3.34 -18.82
C LEU A 538 0.41 4.73 -18.20
N PRO A 539 -0.30 5.02 -17.10
CA PRO A 539 0.01 6.19 -16.27
C PRO A 539 1.36 6.01 -15.55
N ALA A 540 2.01 7.14 -15.26
CA ALA A 540 3.21 7.15 -14.43
C ALA A 540 2.98 6.49 -13.06
N GLY A 541 4.02 5.87 -12.52
CA GLY A 541 3.98 5.19 -11.22
C GLY A 541 3.60 3.71 -11.35
N VAL A 542 3.02 3.17 -10.29
CA VAL A 542 2.72 1.74 -10.18
C VAL A 542 1.53 1.35 -11.04
N ASN A 543 1.72 0.29 -11.81
CA ASN A 543 0.69 -0.32 -12.63
C ASN A 543 0.62 -1.82 -12.33
N ARG A 544 -0.58 -2.38 -12.38
CA ARG A 544 -0.85 -3.81 -12.24
C ARG A 544 -1.20 -4.39 -13.61
N ILE A 545 -0.33 -5.27 -14.10
CA ILE A 545 -0.51 -6.00 -15.36
C ILE A 545 -0.90 -7.44 -15.01
N GLU A 546 -2.06 -7.89 -15.43
CA GLU A 546 -2.55 -9.23 -15.13
C GLU A 546 -2.81 -10.01 -16.41
N TYR A 547 -2.35 -11.26 -16.43
CA TYR A 547 -2.72 -12.26 -17.40
C TYR A 547 -3.61 -13.30 -16.73
N ASN A 548 -4.87 -13.38 -17.19
CA ASN A 548 -5.91 -14.16 -16.56
C ASN A 548 -6.43 -15.25 -17.52
N ALA A 549 -6.59 -16.45 -17.00
CA ALA A 549 -7.46 -17.43 -17.62
C ALA A 549 -8.91 -16.92 -17.63
N TYR A 550 -9.67 -17.23 -18.67
CA TYR A 550 -11.02 -16.73 -18.84
C TYR A 550 -11.98 -17.71 -19.52
N ALA A 551 -11.49 -18.91 -19.84
CA ALA A 551 -12.27 -19.90 -20.55
C ALA A 551 -12.08 -21.30 -19.94
N THR A 552 -13.04 -22.17 -20.16
CA THR A 552 -13.01 -23.56 -19.68
C THR A 552 -12.66 -24.61 -20.79
N ASP A 553 -12.36 -24.10 -21.99
CA ASP A 553 -12.05 -24.93 -23.18
C ASP A 553 -10.54 -25.00 -23.46
N ASP A 554 -9.71 -24.79 -22.46
CA ASP A 554 -8.25 -24.88 -22.53
C ASP A 554 -7.58 -23.93 -23.54
N ARG A 555 -8.30 -22.92 -24.07
CA ARG A 555 -7.71 -21.94 -24.98
C ARG A 555 -6.64 -21.09 -24.29
N ASP A 556 -6.60 -21.08 -22.99
CA ASP A 556 -5.62 -20.39 -22.13
C ASP A 556 -4.64 -21.37 -21.44
N ALA A 557 -4.56 -22.61 -21.91
CA ALA A 557 -3.56 -23.58 -21.48
C ALA A 557 -2.16 -23.18 -21.98
N VAL A 558 -1.45 -22.39 -21.18
CA VAL A 558 -0.13 -21.82 -21.47
C VAL A 558 0.76 -21.87 -20.24
N ASN A 559 2.07 -21.73 -20.44
CA ASN A 559 3.04 -21.42 -19.40
C ASN A 559 3.53 -19.99 -19.60
N LEU A 560 3.68 -19.22 -18.52
CA LEU A 560 4.19 -17.87 -18.55
C LEU A 560 5.55 -17.82 -17.84
N ASP A 561 6.51 -17.18 -18.49
CA ASP A 561 7.91 -17.11 -18.05
C ASP A 561 8.22 -15.75 -17.43
N TYR A 562 8.10 -14.66 -18.19
CA TYR A 562 8.32 -13.31 -17.68
C TYR A 562 7.55 -12.26 -18.48
N LEU A 563 7.53 -11.05 -17.91
CA LEU A 563 7.08 -9.83 -18.55
C LEU A 563 8.23 -8.82 -18.60
N ASP A 564 8.56 -8.35 -19.79
CA ASP A 564 9.42 -7.18 -19.98
C ASP A 564 8.56 -5.94 -20.26
N LEU A 565 8.93 -4.82 -19.62
CA LEU A 565 8.29 -3.51 -19.80
C LEU A 565 9.29 -2.55 -20.44
N THR A 566 8.99 -2.06 -21.64
CA THR A 566 9.85 -1.09 -22.33
C THR A 566 9.06 0.10 -22.84
N ALA A 567 9.55 1.31 -22.58
CA ALA A 567 8.92 2.52 -23.12
C ALA A 567 8.92 2.49 -24.65
N THR A 568 7.84 2.98 -25.26
CA THR A 568 7.71 3.05 -26.71
C THR A 568 6.94 4.32 -27.10
N THR A 569 6.87 4.59 -28.39
CA THR A 569 6.15 5.75 -28.92
C THR A 569 4.75 5.38 -29.34
N GLY A 570 3.82 6.34 -29.27
CA GLY A 570 2.44 6.21 -29.75
C GLY A 570 1.79 7.56 -29.89
N THR A 571 0.61 7.57 -30.48
CA THR A 571 -0.12 8.83 -30.72
C THR A 571 -0.82 9.27 -29.45
N VAL A 572 -0.46 10.45 -28.96
CA VAL A 572 -1.12 11.17 -27.88
C VAL A 572 -1.52 12.52 -28.42
N THR A 573 -2.79 12.85 -28.39
CA THR A 573 -3.31 14.13 -28.89
C THR A 573 -3.72 15.00 -27.72
N ALA A 574 -3.18 16.22 -27.67
CA ALA A 574 -3.45 17.19 -26.59
C ALA A 574 -4.46 18.25 -27.05
N TYR A 575 -5.27 18.73 -26.13
CA TYR A 575 -6.26 19.79 -26.30
C TYR A 575 -6.16 20.73 -25.10
N GLU A 576 -5.79 21.99 -25.36
CA GLU A 576 -5.71 23.03 -24.33
C GLU A 576 -7.11 23.48 -23.95
N SER A 577 -7.35 23.71 -22.66
CA SER A 577 -8.68 24.08 -22.14
C SER A 577 -9.15 25.46 -22.58
N GLU A 578 -8.21 26.38 -22.71
CA GLU A 578 -8.45 27.76 -23.10
C GLU A 578 -8.73 27.94 -24.61
N SER A 579 -8.55 26.91 -25.42
CA SER A 579 -8.77 26.96 -26.87
C SER A 579 -10.13 27.61 -27.21
N SER A 580 -10.14 28.49 -28.23
CA SER A 580 -11.35 29.12 -28.72
C SER A 580 -12.35 28.12 -29.36
N ALA A 581 -11.90 26.93 -29.71
CA ALA A 581 -12.75 25.85 -30.20
C ALA A 581 -13.63 25.24 -29.07
N ASN A 582 -13.29 25.44 -27.80
CA ASN A 582 -14.01 24.90 -26.66
C ASN A 582 -15.20 25.80 -26.28
N THR A 583 -16.22 25.19 -25.65
CA THR A 583 -17.38 25.91 -25.11
C THR A 583 -17.24 26.04 -23.60
N ARG A 584 -17.37 27.25 -23.09
CA ARG A 584 -17.40 27.55 -21.66
C ARG A 584 -18.81 28.04 -21.30
N GLY A 585 -19.47 27.36 -20.37
CA GLY A 585 -20.79 27.69 -19.86
C GLY A 585 -20.70 28.45 -18.53
N GLY A 586 -21.65 29.33 -18.29
CA GLY A 586 -21.83 30.03 -17.02
C GLY A 586 -20.61 30.81 -16.56
N THR A 587 -20.07 30.47 -15.40
CA THR A 587 -18.92 31.14 -14.77
C THR A 587 -17.55 30.61 -15.23
N ALA A 588 -17.51 29.53 -16.03
CA ALA A 588 -16.24 28.97 -16.50
C ALA A 588 -15.46 29.99 -17.35
N VAL A 589 -14.24 30.30 -16.95
CA VAL A 589 -13.43 31.39 -17.54
C VAL A 589 -11.96 30.98 -17.70
N VAL A 590 -11.34 31.51 -18.76
CA VAL A 590 -9.88 31.39 -18.98
C VAL A 590 -9.15 32.30 -18.02
N THR A 591 -8.12 31.76 -17.38
CA THR A 591 -7.26 32.49 -16.44
C THR A 591 -5.80 32.24 -16.79
N ALA A 592 -4.98 33.29 -16.79
CA ALA A 592 -3.56 33.20 -17.08
C ALA A 592 -2.81 32.61 -15.89
N ASP A 593 -1.90 31.67 -16.20
CA ASP A 593 -0.94 31.09 -15.24
C ASP A 593 0.28 30.58 -16.02
N SER A 594 1.44 31.11 -15.72
CA SER A 594 2.68 30.74 -16.40
C SER A 594 3.13 29.29 -16.17
N ALA A 595 2.59 28.61 -15.14
CA ALA A 595 2.84 27.20 -14.86
C ALA A 595 1.91 26.26 -15.64
N ALA A 596 0.82 26.81 -16.22
CA ALA A 596 -0.09 26.05 -17.06
C ALA A 596 0.52 25.83 -18.46
N SER A 597 0.07 24.76 -19.12
CA SER A 597 0.34 24.51 -20.54
C SER A 597 -0.27 25.66 -21.37
N GLY A 598 0.42 26.14 -22.36
CA GLY A 598 -0.07 27.30 -23.13
C GLY A 598 -0.16 28.62 -22.35
N GLY A 599 0.17 28.64 -21.05
CA GLY A 599 0.13 29.83 -20.20
C GLY A 599 -1.24 30.18 -19.66
N ASN A 600 -2.23 29.33 -19.80
CA ASN A 600 -3.60 29.56 -19.33
C ASN A 600 -4.27 28.24 -18.90
N TYR A 601 -5.32 28.38 -18.10
CA TYR A 601 -6.23 27.29 -17.74
C TYR A 601 -7.69 27.76 -17.71
N VAL A 602 -8.65 26.84 -17.62
CA VAL A 602 -10.04 27.16 -17.35
C VAL A 602 -10.39 26.82 -15.92
N GLY A 603 -10.81 27.84 -15.18
CA GLY A 603 -11.31 27.73 -13.81
C GLY A 603 -12.81 28.02 -13.69
N TRP A 604 -13.30 28.03 -12.43
CA TRP A 604 -14.70 28.32 -12.07
C TRP A 604 -15.72 27.38 -12.74
N ILE A 605 -15.30 26.16 -13.02
CA ILE A 605 -16.14 25.06 -13.50
C ILE A 605 -16.90 24.49 -12.30
N GLY A 606 -18.23 24.29 -12.40
CA GLY A 606 -19.04 23.75 -11.31
C GLY A 606 -19.67 24.84 -10.44
N ALA A 607 -20.00 24.54 -9.19
CA ALA A 607 -20.91 25.33 -8.35
C ALA A 607 -22.26 25.60 -9.07
N GLY A 608 -22.76 24.55 -9.73
CA GLY A 608 -24.00 24.57 -10.49
C GLY A 608 -23.88 23.95 -11.89
N ALA A 609 -24.97 23.38 -12.38
CA ALA A 609 -24.98 22.58 -13.60
C ALA A 609 -24.69 23.40 -14.90
N ALA A 610 -24.86 24.72 -14.85
CA ALA A 610 -24.62 25.61 -16.02
C ALA A 610 -23.13 25.91 -16.23
N ASN A 611 -22.28 25.72 -15.20
CA ASN A 611 -20.89 26.16 -15.20
C ASN A 611 -19.99 25.00 -15.68
N THR A 612 -19.80 24.89 -16.99
CA THR A 612 -19.18 23.76 -17.65
C THR A 612 -18.02 24.17 -18.55
N LEU A 613 -17.06 23.26 -18.72
CA LEU A 613 -16.08 23.30 -19.79
C LEU A 613 -16.31 22.11 -20.72
N ARG A 614 -16.55 22.40 -22.02
CA ARG A 614 -16.68 21.36 -23.04
C ARG A 614 -15.60 21.51 -24.09
N PHE A 615 -14.78 20.48 -24.20
CA PHE A 615 -13.83 20.29 -25.29
C PHE A 615 -14.60 19.82 -26.51
N ASN A 616 -14.45 20.53 -27.63
CA ASN A 616 -15.08 20.19 -28.90
C ASN A 616 -14.04 19.65 -29.89
N GLY A 617 -14.48 18.76 -30.77
CA GLY A 617 -13.62 18.23 -31.83
C GLY A 617 -12.49 17.34 -31.31
N VAL A 618 -12.69 16.66 -30.18
CA VAL A 618 -11.72 15.67 -29.68
C VAL A 618 -11.71 14.48 -30.65
N ASN A 619 -10.68 14.42 -31.49
CA ASN A 619 -10.64 13.50 -32.62
C ASN A 619 -10.01 12.17 -32.25
N ALA A 620 -10.78 11.08 -32.27
CA ALA A 620 -10.32 9.71 -32.11
C ALA A 620 -10.19 9.01 -33.48
N PRO A 621 -9.02 8.48 -33.84
CA PRO A 621 -8.81 7.81 -35.14
C PRO A 621 -9.74 6.61 -35.37
N ALA A 622 -10.12 5.91 -34.31
CA ALA A 622 -11.02 4.76 -34.31
C ALA A 622 -11.95 4.82 -33.09
N ALA A 623 -13.08 4.16 -33.16
CA ALA A 623 -13.94 3.95 -31.99
C ALA A 623 -13.25 2.97 -31.02
N GLY A 624 -13.32 3.24 -29.72
CA GLY A 624 -12.73 2.39 -28.72
C GLY A 624 -12.49 3.05 -27.39
N ARG A 625 -11.77 2.35 -26.51
CA ARG A 625 -11.40 2.84 -25.19
C ARG A 625 -10.12 3.68 -25.26
N TYR A 626 -10.17 4.84 -24.64
CA TYR A 626 -9.07 5.80 -24.56
C TYR A 626 -8.75 6.15 -23.13
N ARG A 627 -7.47 6.43 -22.85
CA ARG A 627 -7.03 7.14 -21.66
C ARG A 627 -7.24 8.63 -21.88
N LEU A 628 -8.12 9.23 -21.10
CA LEU A 628 -8.22 10.68 -20.96
C LEU A 628 -7.26 11.07 -19.83
N VAL A 629 -6.14 11.68 -20.16
CA VAL A 629 -5.20 12.25 -19.19
C VAL A 629 -5.57 13.70 -18.99
N VAL A 630 -5.91 14.07 -17.76
CA VAL A 630 -6.33 15.43 -17.39
C VAL A 630 -5.21 16.07 -16.57
N ARG A 631 -4.66 17.19 -17.04
CA ARG A 631 -3.74 18.03 -16.29
C ARG A 631 -4.55 19.13 -15.60
N TYR A 632 -4.37 19.27 -14.28
CA TYR A 632 -5.24 20.08 -13.44
C TYR A 632 -4.50 20.66 -12.24
N ALA A 633 -5.07 21.72 -11.64
CA ALA A 633 -4.68 22.24 -10.33
C ALA A 633 -5.88 22.29 -9.38
N ASN A 634 -5.64 21.96 -8.12
CA ASN A 634 -6.63 22.03 -7.04
C ASN A 634 -5.92 22.32 -5.71
N ALA A 635 -6.15 23.49 -5.12
CA ALA A 635 -5.58 23.86 -3.83
C ALA A 635 -6.67 24.34 -2.85
N GLU A 636 -7.88 23.79 -2.95
CA GLU A 636 -8.96 24.16 -2.05
C GLU A 636 -8.71 23.69 -0.64
N VAL A 637 -8.94 24.57 0.33
CA VAL A 637 -8.95 24.30 1.76
C VAL A 637 -10.28 24.78 2.33
N VAL A 638 -10.89 23.99 3.20
CA VAL A 638 -12.21 24.29 3.79
C VAL A 638 -12.09 24.38 5.32
N GLY A 639 -12.53 25.55 5.86
CA GLY A 639 -12.55 25.81 7.29
C GLY A 639 -11.15 25.88 7.93
N GLU A 640 -11.13 26.02 9.24
CA GLU A 640 -9.92 26.01 10.05
C GLU A 640 -9.90 24.80 10.97
N HIS A 641 -8.74 24.17 11.11
CA HIS A 641 -8.51 23.05 11.99
C HIS A 641 -7.12 23.15 12.63
N GLN A 642 -7.01 22.76 13.91
CA GLN A 642 -5.75 22.88 14.64
C GLN A 642 -4.65 21.94 14.13
N TYR A 643 -5.02 20.76 13.64
CA TYR A 643 -4.09 19.71 13.24
C TYR A 643 -4.20 19.34 11.76
N ASN A 644 -5.39 19.34 11.18
CA ASN A 644 -5.60 18.90 9.80
C ASN A 644 -5.42 20.06 8.81
N ASN A 645 -4.87 19.77 7.65
CA ASN A 645 -4.71 20.76 6.59
C ASN A 645 -6.04 21.12 5.90
N ASN A 646 -7.13 20.42 6.19
CA ASN A 646 -8.48 20.60 5.60
C ASN A 646 -8.50 20.77 4.08
N ILE A 647 -7.55 20.13 3.41
CA ILE A 647 -7.47 20.11 1.95
C ILE A 647 -8.62 19.29 1.35
N VAL A 648 -9.20 19.81 0.27
CA VAL A 648 -10.32 19.17 -0.43
C VAL A 648 -9.84 18.53 -1.72
N ASP A 649 -10.16 17.25 -1.91
CA ASP A 649 -10.03 16.59 -3.20
C ASP A 649 -11.33 16.88 -4.00
N ARG A 650 -11.26 17.86 -4.92
CA ARG A 650 -12.40 18.25 -5.75
C ARG A 650 -12.79 17.12 -6.69
N TYR A 651 -14.05 17.12 -7.16
CA TYR A 651 -14.46 16.22 -8.24
C TYR A 651 -14.98 16.98 -9.45
N ALA A 652 -14.92 16.33 -10.59
CA ALA A 652 -15.68 16.72 -11.77
C ALA A 652 -16.56 15.56 -12.24
N GLU A 653 -17.71 15.89 -12.77
CA GLU A 653 -18.53 15.02 -13.58
C GLU A 653 -18.07 15.15 -15.04
N ILE A 654 -17.65 14.02 -15.62
CA ILE A 654 -17.11 13.95 -16.98
C ILE A 654 -18.10 13.17 -17.85
N SER A 655 -18.54 13.76 -18.95
CA SER A 655 -19.37 13.09 -19.94
C SER A 655 -18.77 13.19 -21.34
N VAL A 656 -18.97 12.14 -22.13
CA VAL A 656 -18.55 12.03 -23.54
C VAL A 656 -19.80 12.08 -24.41
N ASN A 657 -19.82 12.97 -25.41
CA ASN A 657 -20.89 13.12 -26.38
C ASN A 657 -22.30 13.25 -25.73
N GLY A 658 -22.38 13.89 -24.55
CA GLY A 658 -23.63 14.01 -23.79
C GLY A 658 -24.17 12.69 -23.22
N GLY A 659 -23.36 11.64 -23.20
CA GLY A 659 -23.70 10.33 -22.62
C GLY A 659 -23.64 10.31 -21.10
N ALA A 660 -23.54 9.10 -20.53
CA ALA A 660 -23.51 8.87 -19.09
C ALA A 660 -22.37 9.65 -18.41
N VAL A 661 -22.69 10.22 -17.26
CA VAL A 661 -21.73 10.98 -16.44
C VAL A 661 -20.88 10.04 -15.62
N LYS A 662 -19.57 10.28 -15.61
CA LYS A 662 -18.62 9.64 -14.73
C LYS A 662 -18.06 10.65 -13.74
N LYS A 663 -18.33 10.45 -12.45
CA LYS A 663 -17.74 11.25 -11.39
C LYS A 663 -16.29 10.82 -11.17
N HIS A 664 -15.36 11.79 -11.17
CA HIS A 664 -13.94 11.55 -10.93
C HIS A 664 -13.39 12.57 -9.93
N TYR A 665 -12.65 12.08 -8.92
CA TYR A 665 -12.02 12.93 -7.91
C TYR A 665 -10.60 13.29 -8.32
N PHE A 666 -10.22 14.52 -7.99
CA PHE A 666 -8.94 15.14 -8.31
C PHE A 666 -8.22 15.52 -7.02
N ARG A 667 -7.11 14.90 -6.74
CA ARG A 667 -6.35 15.15 -5.52
C ARG A 667 -5.92 16.61 -5.42
N ASN A 668 -5.92 17.12 -4.19
CA ASN A 668 -5.40 18.46 -3.93
C ASN A 668 -3.91 18.54 -4.27
N THR A 669 -3.51 19.54 -5.05
CA THR A 669 -2.13 19.77 -5.50
C THR A 669 -1.32 20.65 -4.56
N LEU A 670 -1.91 21.08 -3.43
CA LEU A 670 -1.40 21.97 -2.38
C LEU A 670 -1.13 23.41 -2.81
N ALA A 671 -1.05 23.70 -4.10
CA ALA A 671 -0.94 25.05 -4.64
C ALA A 671 -1.67 25.15 -5.98
N TRP A 672 -2.29 26.30 -6.24
CA TRP A 672 -3.03 26.57 -7.50
C TRP A 672 -2.12 26.62 -8.72
N THR A 673 -0.81 26.84 -8.53
CA THR A 673 0.21 26.86 -9.57
C THR A 673 0.96 25.52 -9.72
N THR A 674 0.55 24.49 -8.96
CA THR A 674 1.07 23.13 -9.09
C THR A 674 0.06 22.28 -9.85
N TYR A 675 0.52 21.65 -10.94
CA TYR A 675 -0.32 20.84 -11.80
C TYR A 675 0.05 19.36 -11.70
N TYR A 676 -0.96 18.53 -11.42
CA TYR A 676 -0.85 17.07 -11.49
C TYR A 676 -1.57 16.54 -12.72
N THR A 677 -1.32 15.28 -13.05
CA THR A 677 -2.08 14.52 -14.03
C THR A 677 -2.89 13.43 -13.35
N THR A 678 -4.07 13.16 -13.87
CA THR A 678 -4.88 11.99 -13.53
C THR A 678 -5.44 11.36 -14.79
N THR A 679 -5.75 10.06 -14.74
CA THR A 679 -6.26 9.32 -15.91
C THR A 679 -7.67 8.83 -15.68
N VAL A 680 -8.51 8.96 -16.69
CA VAL A 680 -9.90 8.45 -16.71
C VAL A 680 -10.08 7.65 -17.99
N ASP A 681 -10.60 6.43 -17.88
CA ASP A 681 -10.99 5.67 -19.08
C ASP A 681 -12.28 6.19 -19.64
N VAL A 682 -12.27 6.47 -20.95
CA VAL A 682 -13.44 6.93 -21.72
C VAL A 682 -13.58 6.13 -23.01
N ASP A 683 -14.80 5.91 -23.44
CA ASP A 683 -15.08 5.33 -24.75
C ASP A 683 -15.39 6.46 -25.75
N LEU A 684 -14.61 6.54 -26.83
CA LEU A 684 -14.76 7.52 -27.89
C LEU A 684 -15.29 6.87 -29.18
N ALA A 685 -16.14 7.58 -29.88
CA ALA A 685 -16.52 7.23 -31.24
C ALA A 685 -15.39 7.61 -32.23
N ALA A 686 -15.32 6.98 -33.38
CA ALA A 686 -14.41 7.39 -34.45
C ALA A 686 -14.75 8.83 -34.90
N GLY A 687 -13.71 9.64 -35.13
CA GLY A 687 -13.86 11.04 -35.51
C GLY A 687 -14.01 11.99 -34.32
N ALA A 688 -14.75 13.08 -34.52
CA ALA A 688 -14.87 14.16 -33.55
C ALA A 688 -15.83 13.80 -32.40
N ASN A 689 -15.35 13.97 -31.18
CA ASN A 689 -16.10 13.78 -29.94
C ASN A 689 -16.17 15.11 -29.15
N THR A 690 -17.06 15.14 -28.17
CA THR A 690 -17.07 16.18 -27.13
C THR A 690 -16.82 15.58 -25.77
N ILE A 691 -16.03 16.27 -24.92
CA ILE A 691 -15.80 15.87 -23.52
C ILE A 691 -16.17 17.06 -22.64
N THR A 692 -17.13 16.87 -21.75
CA THR A 692 -17.65 17.93 -20.88
C THR A 692 -17.25 17.67 -19.44
N PHE A 693 -16.76 18.71 -18.78
CA PHE A 693 -16.47 18.75 -17.33
C PHE A 693 -17.48 19.69 -16.67
N GLY A 694 -18.02 19.26 -15.54
CA GLY A 694 -18.93 20.04 -14.71
C GLY A 694 -18.92 19.58 -13.26
N ASN A 695 -19.60 20.31 -12.40
CA ASN A 695 -19.93 19.89 -11.04
C ASN A 695 -21.28 20.54 -10.67
N PRO A 696 -22.38 19.78 -10.69
CA PRO A 696 -23.71 20.33 -10.47
C PRO A 696 -24.01 20.69 -9.01
N SER A 697 -23.15 20.24 -8.05
CA SER A 697 -23.30 20.62 -6.65
C SER A 697 -22.89 22.08 -6.40
N SER A 698 -22.91 22.50 -5.13
CA SER A 698 -22.40 23.83 -4.74
C SER A 698 -20.87 23.94 -4.78
N GLY A 699 -20.13 22.82 -4.97
CA GLY A 699 -18.67 22.78 -5.05
C GLY A 699 -18.15 23.02 -6.47
N TYR A 700 -16.92 23.46 -6.58
CA TYR A 700 -16.22 23.61 -7.84
C TYR A 700 -15.50 22.30 -8.26
N ALA A 701 -15.39 22.10 -9.57
CA ALA A 701 -14.41 21.19 -10.16
C ALA A 701 -12.98 21.78 -10.04
N PRO A 702 -11.90 21.00 -10.27
CA PRO A 702 -10.55 21.57 -10.32
C PRO A 702 -10.40 22.54 -11.49
N ASN A 703 -9.34 23.36 -11.45
CA ASN A 703 -8.90 24.12 -12.61
C ASN A 703 -8.36 23.13 -13.64
N ILE A 704 -8.88 23.18 -14.86
CA ILE A 704 -8.45 22.28 -15.94
C ILE A 704 -7.49 23.05 -16.86
N ASP A 705 -6.28 22.51 -17.00
CA ASP A 705 -5.24 23.07 -17.86
C ASP A 705 -5.38 22.50 -19.29
N ARG A 706 -5.24 21.19 -19.44
CA ARG A 706 -5.40 20.51 -20.73
C ARG A 706 -5.88 19.08 -20.56
N ILE A 707 -6.37 18.50 -21.62
CA ILE A 707 -6.59 17.06 -21.72
C ILE A 707 -5.70 16.47 -22.81
N GLN A 708 -5.36 15.19 -22.63
CA GLN A 708 -4.73 14.38 -23.68
C GLN A 708 -5.56 13.11 -23.85
N ILE A 709 -5.65 12.61 -25.07
CA ILE A 709 -6.22 11.30 -25.34
C ILE A 709 -5.18 10.37 -25.94
N ALA A 710 -5.18 9.14 -25.50
CA ALA A 710 -4.35 8.06 -26.01
C ALA A 710 -5.19 6.78 -26.06
N ALA A 711 -5.13 6.04 -27.18
CA ALA A 711 -5.76 4.72 -27.23
C ALA A 711 -5.16 3.84 -26.13
N VAL A 712 -6.01 3.09 -25.41
CA VAL A 712 -5.51 2.21 -24.33
C VAL A 712 -4.64 1.09 -24.90
N LEU A 713 -5.03 0.56 -26.06
CA LEU A 713 -4.22 -0.34 -26.90
C LEU A 713 -3.64 0.49 -28.07
N GLY A 714 -2.32 0.42 -28.22
CA GLY A 714 -1.57 1.18 -29.23
C GLY A 714 -1.37 0.49 -30.54
#